data_9084d8ea8192274f43f7b30344832385
#
_entry.id   9084d8ea8192274f43f7b30344832385
#
_cell.length_a   1.000
_cell.length_b   1.000
_cell.length_c   1.000
_cell.angle_alpha   90.00
_cell.angle_beta   90.00
_cell.angle_gamma   90.00
#
_symmetry.space_group_name_H-M   'P 1'
#
loop_
_entity.id
_entity.type
_entity.pdbx_description
1 polymer ?
#
loop_
_entity_poly.entity_id
_entity_poly.type
_entity_poly.pdbx_seq_one_letter_code
_entity_poly.pdbx_strand_id
1 'polypeptide(L)'
;MFAIEKHFSKFAKFCGLKTSAERGYDPMEETMKALENDTMGAKPLSNSLLYEFGEDSSGVVFSKDSIGCWFEIAPIVGSNDSIEKNLTLFFADELPEGGYLQFLIVASHDVSNILDMWEKGREHGGEELNRLTAYRRHFIEGLASDFSNADDGRLARNYRSFVTYSAKDNGEKGVEALLKFKKKLHNKLRAENLSPRQCTANDLILIGRDILQMSMSKQSKPKYNVLNNLSDQIALPFEPNTIEIDQITHHKSGLVSKVFAPKELPESFCLAEMINLLGSDYRSIPGRFIISYTIANNLGAKGISAMNGAGTRSIHAAEKSYTKNDLVAQEEARQWVEVKALHKRGESFLQESMLVMLTAPKEEIEIAEEVLKSLYNTNDWKLEPAKRIMRIASLAMLPMMQYSYWKSLKFFKLTRYALSGEVVAKLPIQGEWRGVPTSGALFIGRRGQLFNWDPFFRIGGGGNYNFIVIAPPGAGKSFALQEVAQSMISKDVAVFVLDIGASYKNICKLLDGEMIQFNHQCNISLNPFATLAESGAVLMKALQMIEQRIDAEEIQLKTGLSFERIEALKIGKSGASAETKESDGIEILEIKGSDELGNIKTHFVTKDSIIYAKAMLSTMCGVNGDVRGEAIIERAINEGVVKYGTRLDITKLRLVLGDLKDGKGEAVEGASRFADCLYPYTEEGTHGRFFASGADASFKKMLTVFELEELKNDEPLLAVVLQVILMQITMQFLCGDRSRRFMLIVDEAWLILDFAASFLERFARTVRKYGGSLGVCTQDLTSFSNLCGTRKSQAAILECATWKLILQQTADGMAAFSASDSYKKHVPLIASIRKCSQNKFSEVMINTDGATVVGRLATDAYSTAMFSTEDTDFKFLMQKEREGLSKHEAIMALSKKYGTLPDLAPIRNRSLRVNNI
;
A
#
# COMPACT_ATOMS: atom_id res chain seq x y z
N MET A 1 3.45 35.35 16.18
CA MET A 1 4.36 34.60 17.07
C MET A 1 4.39 35.24 18.46
N PHE A 2 4.81 36.48 18.67
CA PHE A 2 4.86 37.11 20.00
C PHE A 2 3.53 37.20 20.79
N ALA A 3 2.39 37.21 20.15
CA ALA A 3 1.10 37.26 20.84
C ALA A 3 0.67 35.92 21.47
N ILE A 4 1.10 34.79 20.89
CA ILE A 4 0.79 33.43 21.37
C ILE A 4 1.59 33.12 22.64
N GLU A 5 2.87 33.50 22.69
CA GLU A 5 3.75 33.27 23.84
C GLU A 5 3.26 34.01 25.12
N LYS A 6 2.76 35.24 24.96
CA LYS A 6 2.24 36.05 26.05
C LYS A 6 0.92 35.50 26.62
N HIS A 7 0.12 34.86 25.78
CA HIS A 7 -1.11 34.19 26.23
C HIS A 7 -0.80 32.88 26.92
N PHE A 8 0.23 32.16 26.50
CA PHE A 8 0.60 30.87 27.02
C PHE A 8 1.16 30.93 28.44
N SER A 9 2.10 31.84 28.72
CA SER A 9 2.60 32.10 30.09
C SER A 9 1.50 32.55 31.05
N LYS A 10 0.52 33.34 30.55
CA LYS A 10 -0.65 33.72 31.32
C LYS A 10 -1.62 32.54 31.55
N PHE A 11 -1.79 31.67 30.56
CA PHE A 11 -2.64 30.49 30.64
C PHE A 11 -2.06 29.43 31.60
N ALA A 12 -0.75 29.17 31.55
CA ALA A 12 -0.08 28.28 32.50
C ALA A 12 -0.19 28.80 33.95
N LYS A 13 -0.01 30.10 34.17
CA LYS A 13 -0.24 30.74 35.47
C LYS A 13 -1.72 30.72 35.88
N PHE A 14 -2.63 30.91 34.97
CA PHE A 14 -4.07 30.84 35.24
C PHE A 14 -4.49 29.40 35.62
N CYS A 15 -3.89 28.38 35.04
CA CYS A 15 -4.12 26.96 35.40
C CYS A 15 -3.37 26.53 36.64
N GLY A 16 -2.64 27.41 37.35
CA GLY A 16 -1.90 27.10 38.55
C GLY A 16 -0.64 26.25 38.33
N LEU A 17 -0.19 26.14 37.07
CA LEU A 17 0.98 25.35 36.67
C LEU A 17 2.23 26.18 36.94
N LYS A 18 3.13 25.65 37.79
CA LYS A 18 4.45 26.24 38.09
C LYS A 18 5.49 25.60 37.18
N THR A 19 6.47 26.37 36.74
CA THR A 19 7.64 25.82 36.03
C THR A 19 8.44 24.90 36.95
N SER A 20 9.20 23.96 36.40
CA SER A 20 10.05 23.04 37.17
C SER A 20 11.07 23.77 38.05
N ALA A 21 11.59 24.92 37.60
CA ALA A 21 12.48 25.79 38.42
C ALA A 21 11.78 26.40 39.65
N GLU A 22 10.48 26.71 39.57
CA GLU A 22 9.67 27.24 40.66
C GLU A 22 9.23 26.17 41.68
N ARG A 23 9.40 24.87 41.37
CA ARG A 23 8.98 23.73 42.21
C ARG A 23 10.12 23.05 42.95
N GLY A 24 11.37 23.42 42.68
CA GLY A 24 12.53 22.78 43.33
C GLY A 24 12.67 21.28 43.00
N TYR A 25 12.27 20.89 41.80
CA TYR A 25 12.21 19.49 41.37
C TYR A 25 13.60 18.88 41.18
N ASP A 26 13.88 17.76 41.87
CA ASP A 26 15.07 16.93 41.68
C ASP A 26 14.71 15.59 41.02
N PRO A 27 15.17 15.30 39.77
CA PRO A 27 14.92 14.03 39.11
C PRO A 27 15.45 12.80 39.89
N MET A 28 16.49 12.94 40.70
CA MET A 28 17.00 11.85 41.53
C MET A 28 16.08 11.53 42.69
N GLU A 29 15.47 12.54 43.31
CA GLU A 29 14.48 12.34 44.37
C GLU A 29 13.26 11.58 43.89
N GLU A 30 12.75 11.90 42.69
CA GLU A 30 11.66 11.15 42.09
C GLU A 30 12.08 9.72 41.69
N THR A 31 13.30 9.52 41.21
CA THR A 31 13.85 8.20 40.96
C THR A 31 13.92 7.34 42.23
N MET A 32 14.39 7.93 43.34
CA MET A 32 14.42 7.25 44.65
C MET A 32 13.00 6.96 45.14
N LYS A 33 12.08 7.90 45.00
CA LYS A 33 10.66 7.68 45.34
C LYS A 33 10.00 6.62 44.45
N ALA A 34 10.38 6.54 43.18
CA ALA A 34 9.91 5.48 42.28
C ALA A 34 10.44 4.10 42.71
N LEU A 35 11.71 4.00 43.09
CA LEU A 35 12.32 2.78 43.64
C LEU A 35 11.69 2.36 44.98
N GLU A 36 11.48 3.31 45.90
CA GLU A 36 10.83 3.04 47.18
C GLU A 36 9.37 2.58 46.97
N ASN A 37 8.68 3.13 46.00
CA ASN A 37 7.32 2.71 45.62
C ASN A 37 7.28 1.31 44.97
N ASP A 38 8.33 0.91 44.27
CA ASP A 38 8.44 -0.45 43.69
C ASP A 38 8.61 -1.53 44.77
N THR A 39 9.17 -1.15 45.93
CA THR A 39 9.34 -2.06 47.06
C THR A 39 8.14 -2.12 48.01
N MET A 40 7.19 -1.16 47.91
CA MET A 40 6.07 -1.01 48.86
C MET A 40 4.67 -1.33 48.33
N GLY A 41 4.53 -1.98 47.13
CA GLY A 41 3.23 -2.45 46.60
C GLY A 41 2.40 -1.38 45.89
N ALA A 42 1.53 -1.85 45.06
CA ALA A 42 0.60 -1.24 44.10
C ALA A 42 0.19 0.25 44.29
N LYS A 43 1.07 1.16 43.85
CA LYS A 43 0.62 2.54 43.55
C LYS A 43 0.32 2.67 42.06
N PRO A 44 -0.73 3.41 41.68
CA PRO A 44 -1.09 3.60 40.27
C PRO A 44 0.10 4.16 39.47
N LEU A 45 0.32 3.62 38.29
CA LEU A 45 1.39 4.05 37.38
C LEU A 45 1.27 5.54 37.01
N SER A 46 0.04 6.09 37.01
CA SER A 46 -0.27 7.51 36.82
C SER A 46 0.54 8.45 37.71
N ASN A 47 0.84 8.07 38.96
CA ASN A 47 1.61 8.90 39.86
C ASN A 47 3.09 9.07 39.48
N SER A 48 3.56 8.26 38.54
CA SER A 48 4.93 8.28 38.04
C SER A 48 5.06 8.93 36.66
N LEU A 49 3.95 9.28 36.03
CA LEU A 49 3.98 10.06 34.78
C LEU A 49 4.24 11.54 35.12
N LEU A 50 5.09 12.16 34.29
CA LEU A 50 5.54 13.54 34.55
C LEU A 50 4.90 14.55 33.59
N TYR A 51 4.01 14.12 32.66
CA TYR A 51 3.33 15.02 31.75
C TYR A 51 2.32 15.91 32.47
N GLU A 52 2.28 17.17 32.10
CA GLU A 52 1.35 18.15 32.66
C GLU A 52 0.27 18.53 31.61
N PHE A 53 0.68 19.11 30.52
CA PHE A 53 -0.25 19.50 29.45
C PHE A 53 0.43 19.53 28.08
N GLY A 54 -0.37 19.59 27.01
CA GLY A 54 0.11 19.71 25.63
C GLY A 54 -0.57 20.85 24.90
N GLU A 55 0.17 21.53 24.06
CA GLU A 55 -0.36 22.54 23.16
C GLU A 55 -0.44 21.98 21.75
N ASP A 56 -1.64 21.69 21.29
CA ASP A 56 -1.87 21.04 19.99
C ASP A 56 -1.44 21.90 18.79
N SER A 57 -1.54 23.24 18.90
CA SER A 57 -1.16 24.16 17.84
C SER A 57 0.34 24.15 17.55
N SER A 58 1.15 24.14 18.58
CA SER A 58 2.61 24.06 18.49
C SER A 58 3.14 22.63 18.53
N GLY A 59 2.35 21.65 19.00
CA GLY A 59 2.77 20.28 19.28
C GLY A 59 3.86 20.19 20.33
N VAL A 60 3.86 21.13 21.28
CA VAL A 60 4.75 21.12 22.45
C VAL A 60 4.05 20.45 23.61
N VAL A 61 4.78 19.58 24.30
CA VAL A 61 4.32 18.91 25.53
C VAL A 61 5.17 19.39 26.69
N PHE A 62 4.51 19.75 27.78
CA PHE A 62 5.12 20.20 29.02
C PHE A 62 5.06 19.07 30.05
N SER A 63 6.20 18.84 30.71
CA SER A 63 6.35 17.92 31.82
C SER A 63 6.87 18.67 33.03
N LYS A 64 6.89 18.04 34.18
CA LYS A 64 7.31 18.67 35.45
C LYS A 64 8.68 19.36 35.38
N ASP A 65 9.63 18.85 34.62
CA ASP A 65 11.02 19.29 34.54
C ASP A 65 11.53 19.51 33.12
N SER A 66 10.73 19.21 32.15
CA SER A 66 11.13 19.23 30.74
C SER A 66 10.03 19.69 29.82
N ILE A 67 10.44 20.13 28.63
CA ILE A 67 9.59 20.43 27.51
C ILE A 67 9.99 19.55 26.31
N GLY A 68 9.04 19.17 25.50
CA GLY A 68 9.33 18.31 24.36
C GLY A 68 8.41 18.51 23.15
N CYS A 69 8.81 17.94 22.05
CA CYS A 69 8.01 17.84 20.84
C CYS A 69 8.24 16.50 20.15
N TRP A 70 7.32 16.09 19.29
CA TRP A 70 7.43 14.80 18.64
C TRP A 70 6.71 14.73 17.31
N PHE A 71 7.17 13.77 16.49
CA PHE A 71 6.65 13.49 15.15
C PHE A 71 6.43 11.99 14.99
N GLU A 72 5.34 11.62 14.32
CA GLU A 72 5.23 10.29 13.71
C GLU A 72 5.94 10.33 12.35
N ILE A 73 6.74 9.31 12.06
CA ILE A 73 7.51 9.20 10.82
C ILE A 73 7.12 7.96 10.04
N ALA A 74 7.26 8.01 8.72
CA ALA A 74 7.24 6.81 7.91
C ALA A 74 8.63 6.15 7.94
N PRO A 75 8.73 4.83 8.21
CA PRO A 75 10.01 4.14 8.17
C PRO A 75 10.54 4.10 6.74
N ILE A 76 11.86 4.08 6.60
CA ILE A 76 12.52 3.82 5.32
C ILE A 76 12.70 2.32 5.10
N VAL A 77 12.76 1.93 3.82
CA VAL A 77 13.04 0.54 3.41
C VAL A 77 14.43 0.52 2.78
N GLY A 78 15.38 -0.06 3.51
CA GLY A 78 16.80 -0.02 3.12
C GLY A 78 17.51 1.27 3.53
N SER A 79 18.79 1.38 3.22
CA SER A 79 19.64 2.55 3.48
C SER A 79 20.61 2.78 2.34
N ASN A 80 21.22 3.96 2.34
CA ASN A 80 22.34 4.28 1.49
C ASN A 80 23.34 5.20 2.23
N ASP A 81 24.57 5.25 1.75
CA ASP A 81 25.66 6.03 2.35
C ASP A 81 25.31 7.52 2.52
N SER A 82 24.49 8.07 1.63
CA SER A 82 24.09 9.48 1.70
C SER A 82 23.20 9.75 2.91
N ILE A 83 22.21 8.89 3.18
CA ILE A 83 21.33 9.01 4.36
C ILE A 83 22.16 8.90 5.64
N GLU A 84 23.04 7.90 5.71
CA GLU A 84 23.87 7.67 6.90
C GLU A 84 24.80 8.85 7.17
N LYS A 85 25.49 9.34 6.13
CA LYS A 85 26.36 10.51 6.22
C LYS A 85 25.62 11.78 6.63
N ASN A 86 24.46 12.02 6.04
CA ASN A 86 23.63 13.20 6.32
C ASN A 86 23.12 13.20 7.77
N LEU A 87 22.72 12.05 8.28
CA LEU A 87 22.28 11.93 9.67
C LEU A 87 23.46 12.02 10.65
N THR A 88 24.62 11.45 10.31
CA THR A 88 25.85 11.58 11.11
C THR A 88 26.22 13.04 11.32
N LEU A 89 26.23 13.84 10.25
CA LEU A 89 26.50 15.28 10.33
C LEU A 89 25.45 16.03 11.15
N PHE A 90 24.18 15.68 11.00
CA PHE A 90 23.12 16.30 11.79
C PHE A 90 23.28 16.06 13.29
N PHE A 91 23.62 14.84 13.70
CA PHE A 91 23.84 14.54 15.11
C PHE A 91 25.15 15.14 15.65
N ALA A 92 26.17 15.27 14.79
CA ALA A 92 27.42 15.88 15.19
C ALA A 92 27.29 17.39 15.46
N ASP A 93 26.56 18.11 14.61
CA ASP A 93 26.61 19.59 14.58
C ASP A 93 25.31 20.26 15.05
N GLU A 94 24.15 19.60 14.88
CA GLU A 94 22.87 20.28 15.04
C GLU A 94 22.06 19.86 16.28
N LEU A 95 22.39 18.73 16.92
CA LEU A 95 21.71 18.29 18.13
C LEU A 95 22.13 19.22 19.31
N PRO A 96 21.20 19.97 19.94
CA PRO A 96 21.52 20.93 20.98
C PRO A 96 22.15 20.25 22.21
N GLU A 97 23.11 20.95 22.85
CA GLU A 97 23.66 20.50 24.11
C GLU A 97 22.58 20.46 25.20
N GLY A 98 22.54 19.37 25.99
CA GLY A 98 21.47 19.11 26.96
C GLY A 98 20.16 18.62 26.34
N GLY A 99 20.13 18.36 25.05
CA GLY A 99 18.99 17.79 24.34
C GLY A 99 19.02 16.25 24.27
N TYR A 100 17.84 15.67 24.32
CA TYR A 100 17.59 14.22 24.24
C TYR A 100 16.67 13.93 23.05
N LEU A 101 17.17 13.16 22.10
CA LEU A 101 16.42 12.75 20.91
C LEU A 101 16.14 11.25 21.02
N GLN A 102 14.87 10.86 20.97
CA GLN A 102 14.46 9.46 21.02
C GLN A 102 13.83 9.06 19.69
N PHE A 103 14.22 7.90 19.22
CA PHE A 103 13.55 7.17 18.15
C PHE A 103 12.79 5.99 18.75
N LEU A 104 11.53 5.85 18.42
CA LEU A 104 10.62 4.87 19.00
C LEU A 104 9.91 4.09 17.91
N ILE A 105 10.00 2.75 17.93
CA ILE A 105 9.14 1.87 17.14
C ILE A 105 8.18 1.16 18.08
N VAL A 106 6.89 1.25 17.80
CA VAL A 106 5.82 0.55 18.50
C VAL A 106 5.21 -0.49 17.55
N ALA A 107 5.44 -1.77 17.81
CA ALA A 107 4.81 -2.88 17.10
C ALA A 107 3.48 -3.24 17.79
N SER A 108 2.43 -2.50 17.46
CA SER A 108 1.10 -2.66 18.05
C SER A 108 0.31 -3.78 17.38
N HIS A 109 -0.55 -4.47 18.15
CA HIS A 109 -1.55 -5.40 17.60
C HIS A 109 -2.85 -4.65 17.22
N ASP A 110 -2.98 -3.38 17.56
CA ASP A 110 -4.14 -2.57 17.16
C ASP A 110 -4.01 -2.18 15.68
N VAL A 111 -4.65 -2.97 14.84
CA VAL A 111 -4.76 -2.76 13.40
C VAL A 111 -6.05 -2.03 13.00
N SER A 112 -6.87 -1.60 13.98
CA SER A 112 -8.20 -1.03 13.75
C SER A 112 -8.16 0.18 12.83
N ASN A 113 -7.20 1.08 12.98
CA ASN A 113 -7.07 2.27 12.13
C ASN A 113 -6.84 1.94 10.65
N ILE A 114 -6.07 0.89 10.35
CA ILE A 114 -5.81 0.42 8.99
C ILE A 114 -7.08 -0.21 8.43
N LEU A 115 -7.76 -1.04 9.23
CA LEU A 115 -8.99 -1.70 8.83
C LEU A 115 -10.16 -0.73 8.68
N ASP A 116 -10.29 0.29 9.53
CA ASP A 116 -11.31 1.34 9.41
C ASP A 116 -11.14 2.13 8.09
N MET A 117 -9.91 2.48 7.74
CA MET A 117 -9.60 3.13 6.46
C MET A 117 -9.88 2.20 5.27
N TRP A 118 -9.52 0.92 5.37
CA TRP A 118 -9.78 -0.07 4.36
C TRP A 118 -11.28 -0.33 4.18
N GLU A 119 -12.05 -0.45 5.26
CA GLU A 119 -13.49 -0.68 5.24
C GLU A 119 -14.26 0.53 4.67
N LYS A 120 -13.87 1.75 5.08
CA LYS A 120 -14.51 2.98 4.61
C LYS A 120 -14.47 3.14 3.08
N GLY A 121 -13.45 2.64 2.41
CA GLY A 121 -13.35 2.69 0.96
C GLY A 121 -14.15 1.60 0.23
N ARG A 122 -14.91 0.75 0.92
CA ARG A 122 -15.62 -0.43 0.38
C ARG A 122 -17.15 -0.34 0.50
N GLU A 123 -17.69 0.84 0.53
CA GLU A 123 -19.12 1.08 0.81
C GLU A 123 -20.05 0.74 -0.38
N HIS A 124 -19.51 0.54 -1.58
CA HIS A 124 -20.28 0.40 -2.81
C HIS A 124 -20.64 -1.05 -3.19
N GLY A 125 -20.32 -2.02 -2.36
CA GLY A 125 -20.27 -3.41 -2.78
C GLY A 125 -21.53 -4.27 -2.66
N GLY A 126 -22.64 -3.75 -2.14
CA GLY A 126 -23.83 -4.57 -1.88
C GLY A 126 -23.67 -5.53 -0.68
N GLU A 127 -24.68 -6.37 -0.43
CA GLU A 127 -24.74 -7.21 0.79
C GLU A 127 -23.61 -8.24 0.85
N GLU A 128 -23.32 -8.92 -0.29
CA GLU A 128 -22.30 -9.98 -0.31
C GLU A 128 -20.87 -9.42 -0.10
N LEU A 129 -20.55 -8.29 -0.72
CA LEU A 129 -19.24 -7.65 -0.51
C LEU A 129 -19.10 -7.07 0.91
N ASN A 130 -20.19 -6.63 1.52
CA ASN A 130 -20.19 -6.22 2.93
C ASN A 130 -19.92 -7.41 3.87
N ARG A 131 -20.48 -8.59 3.58
CA ARG A 131 -20.19 -9.82 4.32
C ARG A 131 -18.72 -10.23 4.18
N LEU A 132 -18.20 -10.24 2.95
CA LEU A 132 -16.78 -10.53 2.69
C LEU A 132 -15.87 -9.57 3.44
N THR A 133 -16.19 -8.28 3.45
CA THR A 133 -15.46 -7.26 4.20
C THR A 133 -15.48 -7.54 5.70
N ALA A 134 -16.63 -7.93 6.26
CA ALA A 134 -16.77 -8.24 7.68
C ALA A 134 -16.00 -9.52 8.08
N TYR A 135 -16.06 -10.60 7.27
CA TYR A 135 -15.28 -11.82 7.51
C TYR A 135 -13.78 -11.55 7.44
N ARG A 136 -13.33 -10.79 6.43
CA ARG A 136 -11.93 -10.42 6.28
C ARG A 136 -11.44 -9.58 7.45
N ARG A 137 -12.22 -8.58 7.89
CA ARG A 137 -11.91 -7.76 9.05
C ARG A 137 -11.72 -8.60 10.29
N HIS A 138 -12.69 -9.45 10.60
CA HIS A 138 -12.64 -10.32 11.77
C HIS A 138 -11.43 -11.26 11.72
N PHE A 139 -11.15 -11.84 10.54
CA PHE A 139 -10.00 -12.70 10.33
C PHE A 139 -8.66 -11.97 10.62
N ILE A 140 -8.49 -10.77 10.09
CA ILE A 140 -7.26 -9.96 10.31
C ILE A 140 -7.14 -9.53 11.78
N GLU A 141 -8.24 -9.14 12.43
CA GLU A 141 -8.27 -8.85 13.88
C GLU A 141 -7.87 -10.09 14.70
N GLY A 142 -8.30 -11.27 14.27
CA GLY A 142 -7.86 -12.55 14.86
C GLY A 142 -6.36 -12.79 14.66
N LEU A 143 -5.84 -12.56 13.46
CA LEU A 143 -4.39 -12.68 13.18
C LEU A 143 -3.55 -11.66 13.97
N ALA A 144 -4.12 -10.53 14.35
CA ALA A 144 -3.42 -9.53 15.16
C ALA A 144 -3.44 -9.83 16.66
N SER A 145 -4.50 -10.47 17.16
CA SER A 145 -4.72 -10.73 18.59
C SER A 145 -4.17 -12.08 19.07
N ASP A 146 -4.13 -13.08 18.21
CA ASP A 146 -3.64 -14.42 18.53
C ASP A 146 -2.16 -14.55 18.13
N PHE A 147 -1.28 -14.53 19.13
CA PHE A 147 0.16 -14.56 18.94
C PHE A 147 0.71 -15.91 18.48
N SER A 148 -0.09 -16.99 18.55
CA SER A 148 0.27 -18.30 17.96
C SER A 148 0.51 -18.21 16.44
N ASN A 149 -0.08 -17.22 15.76
CA ASN A 149 0.17 -16.94 14.34
C ASN A 149 1.60 -16.45 14.02
N ALA A 150 2.43 -16.18 15.05
CA ALA A 150 3.82 -15.77 14.86
C ALA A 150 4.68 -16.88 14.24
N ASP A 151 4.43 -18.15 14.59
CA ASP A 151 5.22 -19.29 14.13
C ASP A 151 5.02 -19.61 12.65
N ASP A 152 3.86 -19.33 12.10
CA ASP A 152 3.59 -19.47 10.66
C ASP A 152 3.72 -18.17 9.87
N GLY A 153 4.08 -17.08 10.56
CA GLY A 153 4.35 -15.79 9.94
C GLY A 153 3.12 -15.00 9.49
N ARG A 154 1.94 -15.32 10.03
CA ARG A 154 0.69 -14.60 9.71
C ARG A 154 0.29 -13.53 10.73
N LEU A 155 1.10 -13.33 11.77
CA LEU A 155 0.80 -12.35 12.82
C LEU A 155 0.71 -10.93 12.21
N ALA A 156 -0.48 -10.32 12.27
CA ALA A 156 -0.71 -8.97 11.76
C ALA A 156 -0.36 -7.92 12.81
N ARG A 157 0.26 -6.81 12.36
CA ARG A 157 0.71 -5.71 13.21
C ARG A 157 0.53 -4.35 12.54
N ASN A 158 0.57 -3.33 13.38
CA ASN A 158 0.68 -1.95 12.97
C ASN A 158 1.97 -1.37 13.57
N TYR A 159 3.01 -1.23 12.76
CA TYR A 159 4.24 -0.58 13.20
C TYR A 159 4.07 0.93 13.11
N ARG A 160 4.29 1.61 14.23
CA ARG A 160 4.30 3.07 14.30
C ARG A 160 5.66 3.54 14.76
N SER A 161 6.25 4.48 14.04
CA SER A 161 7.58 5.00 14.32
C SER A 161 7.47 6.48 14.70
N PHE A 162 8.17 6.86 15.76
CA PHE A 162 8.14 8.22 16.27
C PHE A 162 9.55 8.74 16.52
N VAL A 163 9.71 10.05 16.37
CA VAL A 163 10.89 10.79 16.78
C VAL A 163 10.45 11.82 17.79
N THR A 164 11.04 11.76 18.99
CA THR A 164 10.72 12.68 20.08
C THR A 164 11.97 13.44 20.53
N TYR A 165 11.82 14.67 20.90
CA TYR A 165 12.87 15.51 21.45
C TYR A 165 12.43 16.08 22.77
N SER A 166 13.29 16.03 23.79
CA SER A 166 13.05 16.66 25.07
C SER A 166 14.28 17.42 25.54
N ALA A 167 14.05 18.48 26.27
CA ALA A 167 15.09 19.30 26.87
C ALA A 167 14.59 19.91 28.20
N LYS A 168 15.50 20.47 28.98
CA LYS A 168 15.16 21.16 30.24
C LYS A 168 14.15 22.27 29.98
N ASP A 169 13.15 22.38 30.81
CA ASP A 169 12.27 23.55 30.84
C ASP A 169 13.02 24.76 31.40
N ASN A 170 13.29 25.73 30.55
CA ASN A 170 13.92 27.02 30.89
C ASN A 170 12.94 28.18 30.67
N GLY A 171 11.63 27.94 30.76
CA GLY A 171 10.57 28.91 30.53
C GLY A 171 10.52 29.34 29.05
N GLU A 172 10.21 30.63 28.80
CA GLU A 172 10.01 31.17 27.45
C GLU A 172 11.23 30.93 26.53
N LYS A 173 12.45 31.11 27.03
CA LYS A 173 13.67 30.85 26.25
C LYS A 173 13.84 29.38 25.88
N GLY A 174 13.41 28.47 26.74
CA GLY A 174 13.41 27.04 26.48
C GLY A 174 12.43 26.69 25.36
N VAL A 175 11.22 27.24 25.39
CA VAL A 175 10.18 27.04 24.35
C VAL A 175 10.65 27.58 23.00
N GLU A 176 11.25 28.79 22.95
CA GLU A 176 11.80 29.36 21.72
C GLU A 176 12.89 28.48 21.10
N ALA A 177 13.84 28.02 21.92
CA ALA A 177 14.90 27.10 21.50
C ALA A 177 14.33 25.78 20.98
N LEU A 178 13.33 25.21 21.69
CA LEU A 178 12.62 24.01 21.26
C LEU A 178 11.95 24.17 19.91
N LEU A 179 11.20 25.26 19.69
CA LEU A 179 10.51 25.50 18.43
C LEU A 179 11.48 25.69 17.25
N LYS A 180 12.62 26.34 17.49
CA LYS A 180 13.68 26.49 16.50
C LYS A 180 14.28 25.13 16.12
N PHE A 181 14.62 24.28 17.12
CA PHE A 181 15.13 22.94 16.87
C PHE A 181 14.08 22.04 16.21
N LYS A 182 12.82 22.09 16.66
CA LYS A 182 11.70 21.36 16.07
C LYS A 182 11.58 21.59 14.55
N LYS A 183 11.71 22.87 14.12
CA LYS A 183 11.70 23.21 12.69
C LYS A 183 12.89 22.58 11.93
N LYS A 184 14.08 22.62 12.52
CA LYS A 184 15.27 21.98 11.94
C LYS A 184 15.11 20.47 11.83
N LEU A 185 14.64 19.81 12.89
CA LEU A 185 14.40 18.39 12.95
C LEU A 185 13.36 17.98 11.90
N HIS A 186 12.22 18.68 11.81
CA HIS A 186 11.20 18.43 10.80
C HIS A 186 11.76 18.51 9.38
N ASN A 187 12.54 19.55 9.06
CA ASN A 187 13.13 19.72 7.74
C ASN A 187 14.15 18.60 7.43
N LYS A 188 14.94 18.20 8.41
CA LYS A 188 15.90 17.10 8.27
C LYS A 188 15.20 15.77 8.00
N LEU A 189 14.20 15.42 8.81
CA LEU A 189 13.41 14.20 8.62
C LEU A 189 12.74 14.16 7.25
N ARG A 190 12.23 15.31 6.77
CA ARG A 190 11.63 15.42 5.44
C ARG A 190 12.67 15.24 4.32
N ALA A 191 13.86 15.80 4.48
CA ALA A 191 14.95 15.65 3.49
C ALA A 191 15.41 14.20 3.34
N GLU A 192 15.34 13.41 4.42
CA GLU A 192 15.66 11.97 4.40
C GLU A 192 14.44 11.06 4.11
N ASN A 193 13.36 11.62 3.55
CA ASN A 193 12.13 10.90 3.15
C ASN A 193 11.36 10.20 4.30
N LEU A 194 11.56 10.61 5.55
CA LEU A 194 10.85 10.07 6.71
C LEU A 194 9.43 10.63 6.90
N SER A 195 8.96 11.53 6.04
CA SER A 195 7.59 12.07 6.01
C SER A 195 7.01 12.44 7.39
N PRO A 196 7.62 13.36 8.16
CA PRO A 196 7.22 13.64 9.53
C PRO A 196 5.83 14.29 9.62
N ARG A 197 4.95 13.70 10.44
CA ARG A 197 3.66 14.27 10.86
C ARG A 197 3.79 14.77 12.29
N GLN A 198 3.46 16.04 12.54
CA GLN A 198 3.40 16.55 13.91
C GLN A 198 2.36 15.78 14.73
N CYS A 199 2.75 15.31 15.91
CA CYS A 199 1.86 14.68 16.87
C CYS A 199 1.30 15.67 17.88
N THR A 200 0.12 15.36 18.42
CA THR A 200 -0.67 16.17 19.36
C THR A 200 -0.68 15.54 20.76
N ALA A 201 -1.24 16.23 21.75
CA ALA A 201 -1.50 15.66 23.06
C ALA A 201 -2.48 14.46 22.99
N ASN A 202 -3.41 14.48 22.05
CA ASN A 202 -4.31 13.35 21.82
C ASN A 202 -3.57 12.11 21.32
N ASP A 203 -2.61 12.28 20.40
CA ASP A 203 -1.73 11.19 19.96
C ASP A 203 -0.95 10.61 21.15
N LEU A 204 -0.48 11.47 22.08
CA LEU A 204 0.27 11.04 23.27
C LEU A 204 -0.59 10.20 24.22
N ILE A 205 -1.86 10.55 24.43
CA ILE A 205 -2.78 9.74 25.22
C ILE A 205 -2.94 8.35 24.59
N LEU A 206 -3.15 8.27 23.27
CA LEU A 206 -3.35 7.01 22.58
C LEU A 206 -2.09 6.12 22.65
N ILE A 207 -0.94 6.68 22.32
CA ILE A 207 0.33 5.94 22.32
C ILE A 207 0.79 5.62 23.75
N GLY A 208 0.64 6.54 24.70
CA GLY A 208 0.96 6.28 26.09
C GLY A 208 0.11 5.14 26.69
N ARG A 209 -1.18 5.11 26.39
CA ARG A 209 -2.06 4.01 26.78
C ARG A 209 -1.68 2.69 26.13
N ASP A 210 -1.33 2.70 24.85
CA ASP A 210 -0.87 1.49 24.14
C ASP A 210 0.45 0.95 24.75
N ILE A 211 1.42 1.82 25.02
CA ILE A 211 2.69 1.46 25.68
C ILE A 211 2.45 0.89 27.08
N LEU A 212 1.62 1.55 27.89
CA LEU A 212 1.35 1.17 29.28
C LEU A 212 0.28 0.08 29.41
N GLN A 213 -0.22 -0.46 28.32
CA GLN A 213 -1.26 -1.51 28.28
C GLN A 213 -2.55 -1.10 28.99
N MET A 214 -2.89 0.18 28.95
CA MET A 214 -4.15 0.66 29.50
C MET A 214 -5.32 0.25 28.60
N SER A 215 -6.47 -0.10 29.22
CA SER A 215 -7.64 -0.49 28.43
C SER A 215 -8.15 0.68 27.61
N MET A 216 -8.44 0.41 26.35
CA MET A 216 -9.14 1.36 25.49
C MET A 216 -10.54 0.83 25.20
N SER A 217 -11.57 1.66 25.44
CA SER A 217 -12.92 1.32 25.01
C SER A 217 -12.97 1.29 23.47
N LYS A 218 -13.44 0.20 22.88
CA LYS A 218 -13.64 0.10 21.41
C LYS A 218 -14.60 1.18 20.87
N GLN A 219 -15.41 1.81 21.74
CA GLN A 219 -16.47 2.74 21.34
C GLN A 219 -16.12 4.22 21.43
N SER A 220 -15.07 4.61 22.15
CA SER A 220 -14.68 6.03 22.26
C SER A 220 -13.17 6.19 22.29
N LYS A 221 -12.59 6.76 21.23
CA LYS A 221 -11.22 7.26 21.28
C LYS A 221 -11.19 8.42 22.27
N PRO A 222 -10.31 8.41 23.30
CA PRO A 222 -10.22 9.49 24.25
C PRO A 222 -9.85 10.80 23.51
N LYS A 223 -10.54 11.88 23.88
CA LYS A 223 -10.19 13.23 23.41
C LYS A 223 -9.44 13.95 24.52
N TYR A 224 -8.36 14.60 24.16
CA TYR A 224 -7.58 15.41 25.08
C TYR A 224 -8.44 16.55 25.68
N ASN A 225 -8.42 16.65 27.01
CA ASN A 225 -9.05 17.74 27.76
C ASN A 225 -7.96 18.59 28.43
N VAL A 226 -7.83 19.82 28.00
CA VAL A 226 -6.81 20.78 28.50
C VAL A 226 -6.96 21.08 30.00
N LEU A 227 -8.17 20.91 30.56
CA LEU A 227 -8.44 21.19 31.98
C LEU A 227 -7.95 20.09 32.93
N ASN A 228 -7.64 18.92 32.40
CA ASN A 228 -7.20 17.77 33.18
C ASN A 228 -5.70 17.53 32.97
N ASN A 229 -5.01 17.07 34.02
CA ASN A 229 -3.62 16.68 33.90
C ASN A 229 -3.44 15.60 32.82
N LEU A 230 -2.47 15.76 31.91
CA LEU A 230 -2.23 14.85 30.82
C LEU A 230 -1.83 13.46 31.30
N SER A 231 -1.07 13.36 32.41
CA SER A 231 -0.72 12.07 33.04
C SER A 231 -1.95 11.26 33.46
N ASP A 232 -2.98 11.92 33.99
CA ASP A 232 -4.21 11.26 34.44
C ASP A 232 -5.09 10.82 33.26
N GLN A 233 -4.93 11.47 32.12
CA GLN A 233 -5.60 11.09 30.87
C GLN A 233 -4.90 9.92 30.17
N ILE A 234 -3.59 9.74 30.38
CA ILE A 234 -2.82 8.61 29.83
C ILE A 234 -3.06 7.38 30.69
N ALA A 235 -2.73 7.45 31.99
CA ALA A 235 -2.82 6.35 32.91
C ALA A 235 -4.09 6.46 33.76
N LEU A 236 -5.01 5.54 33.55
CA LEU A 236 -6.26 5.51 34.30
C LEU A 236 -5.98 5.12 35.77
N PRO A 237 -6.49 5.89 36.77
CA PRO A 237 -6.15 5.71 38.16
C PRO A 237 -6.57 4.37 38.78
N PHE A 238 -7.44 3.62 38.12
CA PHE A 238 -8.04 2.38 38.61
C PHE A 238 -7.58 1.11 37.89
N GLU A 239 -6.49 1.16 37.09
CA GLU A 239 -5.92 -0.04 36.48
C GLU A 239 -4.70 -0.53 37.28
N PRO A 240 -4.88 -1.56 38.12
CA PRO A 240 -3.78 -2.05 38.96
C PRO A 240 -2.77 -2.82 38.14
N ASN A 241 -1.49 -2.44 38.28
CA ASN A 241 -0.37 -3.18 37.74
C ASN A 241 0.53 -3.62 38.88
N THR A 242 0.97 -4.87 38.86
CA THR A 242 1.98 -5.36 39.82
C THR A 242 3.34 -5.33 39.15
N ILE A 243 4.30 -4.70 39.81
CA ILE A 243 5.69 -4.62 39.35
C ILE A 243 6.50 -5.61 40.15
N GLU A 244 7.00 -6.61 39.43
CA GLU A 244 7.88 -7.63 40.00
C GLU A 244 9.36 -7.33 39.69
N ILE A 245 10.26 -8.17 40.13
CA ILE A 245 11.71 -7.95 39.95
C ILE A 245 12.10 -7.90 38.46
N ASP A 246 11.44 -8.68 37.64
CA ASP A 246 11.78 -8.86 36.22
C ASP A 246 10.60 -8.73 35.23
N GLN A 247 9.43 -8.34 35.74
CA GLN A 247 8.23 -8.16 34.88
C GLN A 247 7.23 -7.17 35.47
N ILE A 248 6.34 -6.69 34.63
CA ILE A 248 5.18 -5.87 35.00
C ILE A 248 3.93 -6.65 34.61
N THR A 249 3.07 -6.99 35.58
CA THR A 249 1.82 -7.68 35.35
C THR A 249 0.66 -6.71 35.27
N HIS A 250 -0.07 -6.72 34.15
CA HIS A 250 -1.24 -5.88 33.87
C HIS A 250 -2.52 -6.68 34.17
N HIS A 251 -3.09 -6.49 35.37
CA HIS A 251 -4.18 -7.35 35.87
C HIS A 251 -5.46 -7.30 35.02
N LYS A 252 -5.77 -6.15 34.41
CA LYS A 252 -7.00 -6.01 33.64
C LYS A 252 -6.92 -6.67 32.25
N SER A 253 -5.77 -6.64 31.61
CA SER A 253 -5.56 -7.24 30.29
C SER A 253 -5.03 -8.66 30.36
N GLY A 254 -4.53 -9.13 31.53
CA GLY A 254 -3.86 -10.42 31.68
C GLY A 254 -2.50 -10.49 30.99
N LEU A 255 -1.97 -9.34 30.53
CA LEU A 255 -0.68 -9.26 29.86
C LEU A 255 0.46 -9.06 30.85
N VAL A 256 1.65 -9.48 30.44
CA VAL A 256 2.91 -9.28 31.14
C VAL A 256 3.90 -8.55 30.24
N SER A 257 4.57 -7.52 30.78
CA SER A 257 5.61 -6.77 30.07
C SER A 257 6.96 -7.01 30.72
N LYS A 258 7.99 -7.22 29.88
CA LYS A 258 9.41 -7.29 30.28
C LYS A 258 10.22 -6.27 29.49
N VAL A 259 11.16 -5.59 30.11
CA VAL A 259 12.05 -4.61 29.46
C VAL A 259 13.47 -5.17 29.45
N PHE A 260 14.11 -5.04 28.32
CA PHE A 260 15.47 -5.52 28.06
C PHE A 260 16.37 -4.36 27.64
N ALA A 261 17.65 -4.48 27.93
CA ALA A 261 18.69 -3.61 27.41
C ALA A 261 19.81 -4.45 26.77
N PRO A 262 20.45 -3.97 25.70
CA PRO A 262 21.59 -4.66 25.11
C PRO A 262 22.77 -4.69 26.10
N LYS A 263 23.30 -5.87 26.39
CA LYS A 263 24.55 -6.06 27.13
C LYS A 263 25.75 -6.03 26.21
N GLU A 264 25.65 -6.73 25.09
CA GLU A 264 26.69 -6.77 24.07
C GLU A 264 26.08 -6.28 22.75
N LEU A 265 26.87 -5.61 21.94
CA LEU A 265 26.53 -5.09 20.62
C LEU A 265 27.39 -5.80 19.58
N PRO A 266 26.94 -5.93 18.33
CA PRO A 266 27.75 -6.48 17.24
C PRO A 266 29.01 -5.62 16.99
N GLU A 267 30.08 -6.22 16.53
CA GLU A 267 31.31 -5.52 16.15
C GLU A 267 31.14 -4.60 14.95
N SER A 268 30.27 -5.00 14.01
CA SER A 268 29.88 -4.20 12.86
C SER A 268 28.36 -4.25 12.72
N PHE A 269 27.76 -3.10 12.44
CA PHE A 269 26.33 -3.00 12.20
C PHE A 269 26.02 -1.79 11.33
N CYS A 270 25.10 -1.91 10.40
CA CYS A 270 24.68 -0.82 9.53
C CYS A 270 23.19 -0.50 9.69
N LEU A 271 22.79 0.69 9.29
CA LEU A 271 21.42 1.16 9.43
C LEU A 271 20.40 0.21 8.75
N ALA A 272 20.76 -0.39 7.62
CA ALA A 272 19.86 -1.30 6.90
C ALA A 272 19.57 -2.59 7.70
N GLU A 273 20.46 -3.04 8.58
CA GLU A 273 20.30 -4.26 9.37
C GLU A 273 19.31 -4.09 10.54
N MET A 274 18.96 -2.86 10.91
CA MET A 274 17.97 -2.59 11.96
C MET A 274 16.62 -3.26 11.71
N ILE A 275 16.26 -3.50 10.45
CA ILE A 275 15.02 -4.21 10.11
C ILE A 275 15.02 -5.67 10.62
N ASN A 276 16.21 -6.27 10.78
CA ASN A 276 16.34 -7.65 11.26
C ASN A 276 15.96 -7.78 12.74
N LEU A 277 16.02 -6.69 13.50
CA LEU A 277 15.61 -6.66 14.91
C LEU A 277 14.07 -6.58 15.07
N LEU A 278 13.31 -6.34 14.00
CA LEU A 278 11.85 -6.35 14.00
C LEU A 278 11.24 -7.73 13.78
N GLY A 279 12.02 -8.71 13.34
CA GLY A 279 11.60 -10.06 13.01
C GLY A 279 12.40 -10.65 11.86
N SER A 280 12.34 -11.95 11.70
CA SER A 280 12.93 -12.65 10.54
C SER A 280 11.88 -12.82 9.44
N ASP A 281 12.37 -13.24 8.26
CA ASP A 281 11.48 -13.59 7.14
C ASP A 281 10.61 -14.84 7.42
N TYR A 282 10.94 -15.59 8.45
CA TYR A 282 10.34 -16.90 8.75
C TYR A 282 9.52 -16.91 10.03
N ARG A 283 9.87 -16.07 11.01
CA ARG A 283 9.27 -16.05 12.33
C ARG A 283 9.12 -14.62 12.82
N SER A 284 7.92 -14.28 13.25
CA SER A 284 7.63 -13.01 13.91
C SER A 284 7.89 -13.15 15.41
N ILE A 285 8.16 -12.03 16.11
CA ILE A 285 8.24 -12.01 17.56
C ILE A 285 6.82 -12.23 18.10
N PRO A 286 6.51 -13.27 18.89
CA PRO A 286 5.19 -13.40 19.51
C PRO A 286 4.97 -12.29 20.54
N GLY A 287 3.82 -11.64 20.51
CA GLY A 287 3.56 -10.53 21.42
C GLY A 287 3.77 -9.15 20.78
N ARG A 288 3.54 -8.12 21.56
CA ARG A 288 3.85 -6.72 21.21
C ARG A 288 5.26 -6.42 21.61
N PHE A 289 5.93 -5.55 20.87
CA PHE A 289 7.22 -5.06 21.31
C PHE A 289 7.43 -3.59 20.96
N ILE A 290 8.32 -2.96 21.68
CA ILE A 290 8.67 -1.56 21.51
C ILE A 290 10.19 -1.46 21.56
N ILE A 291 10.78 -0.75 20.60
CA ILE A 291 12.21 -0.40 20.61
C ILE A 291 12.30 1.10 20.84
N SER A 292 12.99 1.49 21.91
CA SER A 292 13.27 2.89 22.22
C SER A 292 14.77 3.11 22.18
N TYR A 293 15.22 3.96 21.28
CA TYR A 293 16.62 4.34 21.14
C TYR A 293 16.78 5.85 21.39
N THR A 294 17.50 6.20 22.43
CA THR A 294 17.69 7.58 22.85
C THR A 294 19.13 8.02 22.67
N ILE A 295 19.32 9.19 22.14
CA ILE A 295 20.58 9.87 21.87
C ILE A 295 20.61 11.13 22.74
N ALA A 296 21.66 11.34 23.51
CA ALA A 296 21.81 12.51 24.34
C ALA A 296 23.12 13.25 24.01
N ASN A 297 23.02 14.55 23.76
CA ASN A 297 24.15 15.46 23.66
C ASN A 297 24.31 16.21 25.01
N ASN A 298 24.87 15.53 25.98
CA ASN A 298 24.94 16.05 27.35
C ASN A 298 26.35 15.93 28.00
N LEU A 299 27.38 15.70 27.18
CA LEU A 299 28.73 15.55 27.65
C LEU A 299 29.41 16.89 28.03
N GLY A 300 29.10 17.94 27.30
CA GLY A 300 29.77 19.21 27.42
C GLY A 300 31.28 19.16 27.16
N ALA A 301 31.95 20.29 27.14
CA ALA A 301 33.40 20.37 26.86
C ALA A 301 34.27 19.56 27.87
N LYS A 302 33.87 19.50 29.13
CA LYS A 302 34.59 18.71 30.16
C LYS A 302 34.46 17.20 29.90
N GLY A 303 33.28 16.73 29.51
CA GLY A 303 33.08 15.31 29.22
C GLY A 303 33.85 14.88 27.97
N ILE A 304 33.83 15.68 26.90
CA ILE A 304 34.58 15.42 25.66
C ILE A 304 36.10 15.40 25.95
N SER A 305 36.59 16.33 26.77
CA SER A 305 37.98 16.34 27.17
C SER A 305 38.37 15.09 28.00
N ALA A 306 37.46 14.64 28.88
CA ALA A 306 37.67 13.42 29.66
C ALA A 306 37.74 12.18 28.79
N MET A 307 36.87 12.07 27.75
CA MET A 307 36.90 10.98 26.78
C MET A 307 38.19 10.96 25.96
N ASN A 308 38.60 12.12 25.42
CA ASN A 308 39.87 12.25 24.70
C ASN A 308 41.08 11.89 25.62
N GLY A 309 41.05 12.28 26.90
CA GLY A 309 42.04 11.92 27.87
C GLY A 309 42.08 10.42 28.20
N ALA A 310 40.92 9.76 28.26
CA ALA A 310 40.83 8.33 28.46
C ALA A 310 41.46 7.57 27.27
N GLY A 311 41.11 7.95 26.05
CA GLY A 311 41.72 7.37 24.85
C GLY A 311 43.23 7.54 24.76
N THR A 312 43.75 8.74 25.16
CA THR A 312 45.20 8.97 25.22
C THR A 312 45.87 8.05 26.24
N ARG A 313 45.26 7.86 27.41
CA ARG A 313 45.81 6.97 28.45
C ARG A 313 45.79 5.50 27.99
N SER A 314 44.72 5.02 27.33
CA SER A 314 44.62 3.67 26.81
C SER A 314 45.72 3.38 25.76
N ILE A 315 45.90 4.30 24.78
CA ILE A 315 46.95 4.19 23.75
C ILE A 315 48.34 4.13 24.43
N HIS A 316 48.66 5.05 25.32
CA HIS A 316 49.97 5.03 26.03
C HIS A 316 50.13 3.83 26.97
N ALA A 317 49.04 3.29 27.53
CA ALA A 317 49.13 2.10 28.36
C ALA A 317 49.53 0.86 27.51
N ALA A 318 49.02 0.75 26.29
CA ALA A 318 49.36 -0.35 25.39
C ALA A 318 50.82 -0.32 24.88
N GLU A 319 51.45 0.85 24.87
CA GLU A 319 52.88 1.00 24.50
C GLU A 319 53.85 0.53 25.59
N LYS A 320 53.38 0.32 26.80
CA LYS A 320 54.24 -0.08 27.92
C LYS A 320 54.71 -1.53 27.77
N SER A 321 55.93 -1.84 28.23
CA SER A 321 56.55 -3.16 28.08
C SER A 321 55.75 -4.32 28.66
N TYR A 322 55.04 -4.11 29.76
CA TYR A 322 54.24 -5.16 30.42
C TYR A 322 52.84 -5.41 29.80
N THR A 323 52.34 -4.50 28.98
CA THR A 323 51.07 -4.61 28.27
C THR A 323 51.27 -4.93 26.75
N LYS A 324 52.51 -4.93 26.28
CA LYS A 324 52.83 -5.12 24.85
C LYS A 324 52.30 -6.43 24.29
N ASN A 325 52.20 -7.47 25.13
CA ASN A 325 51.67 -8.79 24.74
C ASN A 325 50.22 -9.01 25.23
N ASP A 326 49.60 -8.00 25.82
CA ASP A 326 48.17 -8.05 26.22
C ASP A 326 47.31 -7.71 24.99
N LEU A 327 46.70 -8.74 24.39
CA LEU A 327 45.88 -8.60 23.20
C LEU A 327 44.66 -7.68 23.44
N VAL A 328 44.13 -7.69 24.67
CA VAL A 328 42.94 -6.85 24.99
C VAL A 328 43.35 -5.38 25.02
N ALA A 329 44.48 -5.06 25.71
CA ALA A 329 45.00 -3.70 25.76
C ALA A 329 45.39 -3.17 24.37
N GLN A 330 45.96 -4.01 23.52
CA GLN A 330 46.33 -3.65 22.16
C GLN A 330 45.08 -3.35 21.32
N GLU A 331 44.07 -4.20 21.41
CA GLU A 331 42.82 -4.01 20.67
C GLU A 331 42.07 -2.75 21.14
N GLU A 332 41.99 -2.52 22.45
CA GLU A 332 41.40 -1.29 23.00
C GLU A 332 42.15 -0.02 22.52
N ALA A 333 43.46 -0.06 22.48
CA ALA A 333 44.26 1.04 21.98
C ALA A 333 44.02 1.29 20.47
N ARG A 334 43.91 0.22 19.66
CA ARG A 334 43.60 0.30 18.26
C ARG A 334 42.24 0.97 18.03
N GLN A 335 41.21 0.55 18.75
CA GLN A 335 39.88 1.14 18.71
C GLN A 335 39.90 2.63 19.06
N TRP A 336 40.67 3.03 20.12
CA TRP A 336 40.81 4.44 20.47
C TRP A 336 41.54 5.27 19.38
N VAL A 337 42.50 4.71 18.66
CA VAL A 337 43.12 5.37 17.52
C VAL A 337 42.09 5.68 16.44
N GLU A 338 41.22 4.71 16.12
CA GLU A 338 40.16 4.87 15.15
C GLU A 338 39.11 5.91 15.60
N VAL A 339 38.62 5.81 16.85
CA VAL A 339 37.70 6.77 17.46
C VAL A 339 38.26 8.20 17.39
N LYS A 340 39.54 8.41 17.68
CA LYS A 340 40.18 9.74 17.59
C LYS A 340 40.28 10.22 16.13
N ALA A 341 40.53 9.31 15.19
CA ALA A 341 40.57 9.65 13.76
C ALA A 341 39.18 10.09 13.24
N LEU A 342 38.11 9.41 13.62
CA LEU A 342 36.72 9.75 13.27
C LEU A 342 36.32 11.07 13.95
N HIS A 343 36.61 11.27 15.22
CA HIS A 343 36.35 12.54 15.90
C HIS A 343 37.08 13.71 15.24
N LYS A 344 38.33 13.53 14.81
CA LYS A 344 39.09 14.53 14.06
C LYS A 344 38.48 14.83 12.68
N ARG A 345 37.74 13.89 12.09
CA ARG A 345 36.99 14.06 10.83
C ARG A 345 35.63 14.75 11.02
N GLY A 346 35.27 15.12 12.26
CA GLY A 346 34.06 15.87 12.58
C GLY A 346 32.97 15.08 13.26
N GLU A 347 33.20 13.80 13.62
CA GLU A 347 32.23 13.07 14.42
C GLU A 347 32.24 13.54 15.90
N SER A 348 31.05 13.59 16.49
CA SER A 348 30.89 14.02 17.90
C SER A 348 30.65 12.85 18.82
N PHE A 349 31.19 12.97 20.05
CA PHE A 349 30.86 12.06 21.13
C PHE A 349 29.47 12.32 21.68
N LEU A 350 28.65 11.31 21.72
CA LEU A 350 27.29 11.31 22.22
C LEU A 350 27.12 10.25 23.31
N GLN A 351 26.00 10.28 24.00
CA GLN A 351 25.54 9.17 24.83
C GLN A 351 24.31 8.55 24.22
N GLU A 352 24.16 7.24 24.34
CA GLU A 352 23.03 6.49 23.83
C GLU A 352 22.44 5.57 24.90
N SER A 353 21.16 5.23 24.72
CA SER A 353 20.48 4.18 25.47
C SER A 353 19.46 3.49 24.57
N MET A 354 19.51 2.17 24.52
CA MET A 354 18.53 1.34 23.81
C MET A 354 17.79 0.46 24.81
N LEU A 355 16.46 0.50 24.74
CA LEU A 355 15.57 -0.33 25.54
C LEU A 355 14.59 -1.05 24.63
N VAL A 356 14.31 -2.31 24.91
CA VAL A 356 13.34 -3.13 24.20
C VAL A 356 12.31 -3.64 25.19
N MET A 357 11.04 -3.31 24.99
CA MET A 357 9.95 -3.84 25.82
C MET A 357 9.19 -4.90 25.02
N LEU A 358 8.95 -6.05 25.64
CA LEU A 358 8.15 -7.14 25.13
C LEU A 358 6.91 -7.30 26.01
N THR A 359 5.74 -7.47 25.39
CA THR A 359 4.46 -7.68 26.08
C THR A 359 3.71 -8.83 25.44
N ALA A 360 3.33 -9.82 26.24
CA ALA A 360 2.57 -11.00 25.80
C ALA A 360 1.63 -11.49 26.94
N PRO A 361 0.69 -12.40 26.66
CA PRO A 361 -0.05 -13.11 27.68
C PRO A 361 0.89 -13.83 28.65
N LYS A 362 0.44 -14.01 29.91
CA LYS A 362 1.26 -14.60 30.97
C LYS A 362 1.76 -15.99 30.61
N GLU A 363 0.96 -16.75 29.89
CA GLU A 363 1.29 -18.12 29.48
C GLU A 363 2.33 -18.16 28.33
N GLU A 364 2.46 -17.08 27.56
CA GLU A 364 3.28 -16.99 26.34
C GLU A 364 4.55 -16.16 26.51
N ILE A 365 4.66 -15.37 27.60
CA ILE A 365 5.76 -14.39 27.75
C ILE A 365 7.16 -15.02 27.73
N GLU A 366 7.33 -16.25 28.29
CA GLU A 366 8.61 -16.94 28.31
C GLU A 366 9.02 -17.38 26.89
N ILE A 367 8.07 -17.90 26.12
CA ILE A 367 8.31 -18.29 24.71
C ILE A 367 8.64 -17.05 23.88
N ALA A 368 7.88 -15.98 24.09
CA ALA A 368 8.10 -14.71 23.38
C ALA A 368 9.48 -14.10 23.71
N GLU A 369 9.94 -14.20 24.98
CA GLU A 369 11.26 -13.79 25.40
C GLU A 369 12.37 -14.61 24.72
N GLU A 370 12.23 -15.94 24.66
CA GLU A 370 13.19 -16.81 23.98
C GLU A 370 13.31 -16.47 22.49
N VAL A 371 12.18 -16.24 21.82
CA VAL A 371 12.17 -15.84 20.39
C VAL A 371 12.84 -14.50 20.19
N LEU A 372 12.53 -13.50 21.04
CA LEU A 372 13.15 -12.19 20.99
C LEU A 372 14.66 -12.29 21.17
N LYS A 373 15.14 -12.98 22.21
CA LYS A 373 16.57 -13.16 22.49
C LYS A 373 17.28 -13.92 21.36
N SER A 374 16.66 -14.98 20.85
CA SER A 374 17.22 -15.75 19.73
C SER A 374 17.37 -14.87 18.47
N LEU A 375 16.36 -14.06 18.13
CA LEU A 375 16.43 -13.13 17.02
C LEU A 375 17.56 -12.10 17.16
N TYR A 376 17.70 -11.53 18.35
CA TYR A 376 18.75 -10.56 18.61
C TYR A 376 20.13 -11.21 18.59
N ASN A 377 20.28 -12.39 19.20
CA ASN A 377 21.54 -13.14 19.18
C ASN A 377 21.99 -13.54 17.77
N THR A 378 21.04 -13.84 16.85
CA THR A 378 21.37 -14.13 15.45
C THR A 378 21.97 -12.91 14.72
N ASN A 379 21.75 -11.72 15.24
CA ASN A 379 22.33 -10.48 14.75
C ASN A 379 23.43 -9.93 15.71
N ASP A 380 24.03 -10.78 16.53
CA ASP A 380 25.11 -10.47 17.47
C ASP A 380 24.76 -9.46 18.57
N TRP A 381 23.47 -9.25 18.83
CA TRP A 381 22.97 -8.46 19.94
C TRP A 381 22.61 -9.36 21.12
N LYS A 382 23.15 -9.09 22.30
CA LYS A 382 22.79 -9.83 23.52
C LYS A 382 21.91 -8.99 24.43
N LEU A 383 20.65 -9.38 24.59
CA LEU A 383 19.69 -8.70 25.45
C LEU A 383 19.69 -9.28 26.87
N GLU A 384 19.69 -8.39 27.88
CA GLU A 384 19.45 -8.77 29.27
C GLU A 384 18.21 -8.02 29.82
N PRO A 385 17.38 -8.67 30.67
CA PRO A 385 16.26 -8.00 31.31
C PRO A 385 16.74 -6.94 32.32
N ALA A 386 16.07 -5.80 32.33
CA ALA A 386 16.31 -4.69 33.25
C ALA A 386 15.77 -5.00 34.67
N LYS A 387 16.29 -6.07 35.27
CA LYS A 387 15.83 -6.57 36.57
C LYS A 387 15.91 -5.49 37.67
N ARG A 388 14.89 -5.45 38.53
CA ARG A 388 14.72 -4.49 39.65
C ARG A 388 14.47 -3.03 39.28
N ILE A 389 14.54 -2.70 37.99
CA ILE A 389 14.35 -1.33 37.47
C ILE A 389 13.32 -1.28 36.32
N MET A 390 12.45 -2.30 36.22
CA MET A 390 11.44 -2.43 35.15
C MET A 390 10.59 -1.18 35.00
N ARG A 391 10.14 -0.59 36.12
CA ARG A 391 9.32 0.63 36.11
C ARG A 391 10.07 1.83 35.54
N ILE A 392 11.31 2.08 35.98
CA ILE A 392 12.11 3.20 35.48
C ILE A 392 12.40 3.01 34.00
N ALA A 393 12.78 1.80 33.61
CA ALA A 393 13.06 1.48 32.23
C ALA A 393 11.81 1.65 31.32
N SER A 394 10.63 1.19 31.76
CA SER A 394 9.38 1.36 31.02
C SER A 394 8.95 2.83 30.90
N LEU A 395 9.09 3.62 31.97
CA LEU A 395 8.76 5.05 31.96
C LEU A 395 9.72 5.84 31.06
N ALA A 396 11.00 5.49 31.05
CA ALA A 396 11.99 6.10 30.16
C ALA A 396 11.72 5.82 28.66
N MET A 397 10.96 4.79 28.33
CA MET A 397 10.57 4.50 26.95
C MET A 397 9.41 5.37 26.43
N LEU A 398 8.66 6.01 27.33
CA LEU A 398 7.56 6.89 26.94
C LEU A 398 8.08 8.12 26.15
N PRO A 399 7.33 8.64 25.19
CA PRO A 399 7.71 9.80 24.40
C PRO A 399 8.10 10.99 25.31
N MET A 400 9.23 11.64 25.02
CA MET A 400 9.72 12.85 25.71
C MET A 400 10.06 12.71 27.22
N MET A 401 10.08 11.46 27.77
CA MET A 401 10.46 11.22 29.17
C MET A 401 11.97 11.06 29.39
N GLN A 402 12.78 11.17 28.37
CA GLN A 402 14.21 10.86 28.39
C GLN A 402 14.98 11.85 29.25
N TYR A 403 14.65 13.14 29.18
CA TYR A 403 15.29 14.14 30.02
C TYR A 403 15.17 13.77 31.51
N SER A 404 13.97 13.46 31.96
CA SER A 404 13.66 13.20 33.37
C SER A 404 14.31 11.92 33.91
N TYR A 405 14.34 10.86 33.07
CA TYR A 405 14.86 9.54 33.49
C TYR A 405 16.32 9.28 33.13
N TRP A 406 17.00 10.18 32.40
CA TRP A 406 18.36 9.93 31.90
C TRP A 406 19.39 9.69 33.02
N LYS A 407 19.31 10.46 34.09
CA LYS A 407 20.20 10.29 35.25
C LYS A 407 20.05 8.89 35.87
N SER A 408 18.82 8.40 35.94
CA SER A 408 18.51 7.05 36.42
C SER A 408 19.06 5.97 35.50
N LEU A 409 18.87 6.10 34.21
CA LEU A 409 19.43 5.17 33.20
C LEU A 409 20.97 5.13 33.30
N LYS A 410 21.61 6.28 33.47
CA LYS A 410 23.06 6.39 33.65
C LYS A 410 23.52 5.73 34.93
N PHE A 411 22.81 5.94 36.04
CA PHE A 411 23.13 5.33 37.34
C PHE A 411 23.10 3.81 37.29
N PHE A 412 22.11 3.24 36.59
CA PHE A 412 21.96 1.80 36.38
C PHE A 412 22.77 1.25 35.20
N LYS A 413 23.67 2.04 34.61
CA LYS A 413 24.56 1.64 33.48
C LYS A 413 23.82 1.18 32.25
N LEU A 414 22.65 1.76 32.00
CA LEU A 414 21.86 1.52 30.76
C LEU A 414 22.19 2.52 29.65
N THR A 415 23.20 3.36 29.85
CA THR A 415 23.71 4.33 28.86
C THR A 415 25.12 3.97 28.44
N ARG A 416 25.46 4.30 27.21
CA ARG A 416 26.79 4.09 26.60
C ARG A 416 27.27 5.36 25.92
N TYR A 417 28.57 5.41 25.62
CA TYR A 417 29.16 6.43 24.75
C TYR A 417 29.30 5.88 23.37
N ALA A 418 29.03 6.69 22.37
CA ALA A 418 29.15 6.35 20.95
C ALA A 418 29.53 7.58 20.12
N LEU A 419 30.10 7.38 18.95
CA LEU A 419 30.28 8.41 17.94
C LEU A 419 28.98 8.63 17.14
N SER A 420 28.85 9.82 16.55
CA SER A 420 27.65 10.17 15.76
C SER A 420 27.39 9.19 14.61
N GLY A 421 28.40 8.61 13.96
CA GLY A 421 28.24 7.57 12.95
C GLY A 421 27.72 6.25 13.51
N GLU A 422 28.24 5.80 14.66
CA GLU A 422 27.77 4.59 15.35
C GLU A 422 26.31 4.71 15.82
N VAL A 423 25.93 5.93 16.24
CA VAL A 423 24.54 6.22 16.62
C VAL A 423 23.60 6.05 15.43
N VAL A 424 24.00 6.55 14.26
CA VAL A 424 23.17 6.46 13.03
C VAL A 424 22.95 5.01 12.62
N ALA A 425 23.97 4.16 12.70
CA ALA A 425 23.84 2.74 12.36
C ALA A 425 22.77 2.02 13.17
N LYS A 426 22.49 2.48 14.40
CA LYS A 426 21.55 1.86 15.35
C LYS A 426 20.17 2.52 15.40
N LEU A 427 19.88 3.48 14.50
CA LEU A 427 18.58 4.17 14.51
C LEU A 427 17.44 3.23 14.10
N PRO A 428 16.39 3.07 14.91
CA PRO A 428 15.23 2.26 14.57
C PRO A 428 14.27 3.04 13.64
N ILE A 429 14.75 3.38 12.44
CA ILE A 429 13.99 4.08 11.39
C ILE A 429 13.72 3.19 10.18
N GLN A 430 14.18 1.94 10.22
CA GLN A 430 13.89 0.93 9.21
C GLN A 430 12.54 0.27 9.49
N GLY A 431 11.84 -0.11 8.43
CA GLY A 431 10.58 -0.86 8.55
C GLY A 431 10.08 -1.36 7.22
N GLU A 432 9.00 -2.11 7.26
CA GLU A 432 8.32 -2.53 6.04
C GLU A 432 7.48 -1.39 5.45
N TRP A 433 7.25 -1.46 4.15
CA TRP A 433 6.37 -0.51 3.49
C TRP A 433 4.95 -0.58 4.08
N ARG A 434 4.37 0.58 4.40
CA ARG A 434 3.05 0.69 5.07
C ARG A 434 1.87 0.71 4.08
N GLY A 435 2.14 0.46 2.80
CA GLY A 435 1.12 0.47 1.76
C GLY A 435 0.70 1.85 1.31
N VAL A 436 -0.46 1.89 0.67
CA VAL A 436 -1.08 3.12 0.16
C VAL A 436 -2.23 3.56 1.08
N PRO A 437 -2.52 4.88 1.17
CA PRO A 437 -3.57 5.42 2.05
C PRO A 437 -4.99 5.27 1.47
N THR A 438 -5.19 4.33 0.55
CA THR A 438 -6.48 4.05 -0.07
C THR A 438 -6.87 2.59 0.19
N SER A 439 -8.15 2.29 0.21
CA SER A 439 -8.63 0.90 0.26
C SER A 439 -8.14 0.11 -0.95
N GLY A 440 -7.82 -1.16 -0.75
CA GLY A 440 -7.32 -2.04 -1.80
C GLY A 440 -7.25 -3.49 -1.32
N ALA A 441 -6.39 -4.30 -1.93
CA ALA A 441 -6.08 -5.63 -1.44
C ALA A 441 -5.21 -5.54 -0.18
N LEU A 442 -5.56 -6.32 0.86
CA LEU A 442 -4.85 -6.37 2.13
C LEU A 442 -3.73 -7.42 2.09
N PHE A 443 -2.55 -7.01 2.53
CA PHE A 443 -1.38 -7.87 2.69
C PHE A 443 -0.76 -7.71 4.08
N ILE A 444 -0.09 -8.76 4.53
CA ILE A 444 0.71 -8.77 5.75
C ILE A 444 2.17 -8.88 5.33
N GLY A 445 3.03 -7.95 5.71
CA GLY A 445 4.46 -8.00 5.48
C GLY A 445 5.10 -9.19 6.22
N ARG A 446 6.32 -9.55 5.86
CA ARG A 446 7.03 -10.69 6.49
C ARG A 446 7.23 -10.52 7.99
N ARG A 447 7.36 -9.26 8.44
CA ARG A 447 7.49 -8.90 9.87
C ARG A 447 6.15 -8.56 10.52
N GLY A 448 5.06 -8.65 9.75
CA GLY A 448 3.70 -8.49 10.23
C GLY A 448 3.03 -7.16 9.89
N GLN A 449 3.70 -6.19 9.27
CA GLN A 449 3.05 -4.93 8.91
C GLN A 449 1.84 -5.15 8.01
N LEU A 450 0.64 -4.83 8.50
CA LEU A 450 -0.56 -4.83 7.68
C LEU A 450 -0.55 -3.63 6.75
N PHE A 451 -0.79 -3.84 5.46
CA PHE A 451 -0.80 -2.77 4.47
C PHE A 451 -1.79 -3.01 3.32
N ASN A 452 -2.23 -1.92 2.70
CA ASN A 452 -3.08 -1.91 1.52
C ASN A 452 -2.27 -1.75 0.25
N TRP A 453 -2.66 -2.45 -0.81
CA TRP A 453 -2.19 -2.23 -2.16
C TRP A 453 -3.36 -1.89 -3.09
N ASP A 454 -3.22 -0.76 -3.81
CA ASP A 454 -4.22 -0.25 -4.75
C ASP A 454 -3.49 0.21 -6.02
N PRO A 455 -3.72 -0.42 -7.18
CA PRO A 455 -3.06 -0.05 -8.42
C PRO A 455 -3.42 1.36 -8.89
N PHE A 456 -4.58 1.90 -8.47
CA PHE A 456 -5.00 3.25 -8.82
C PHE A 456 -4.34 4.34 -7.98
N PHE A 457 -3.55 3.98 -6.97
CA PHE A 457 -2.75 4.93 -6.23
C PHE A 457 -1.39 5.13 -6.92
N ARG A 458 -0.98 6.39 -7.10
CA ARG A 458 0.29 6.75 -7.74
C ARG A 458 1.29 7.24 -6.72
N ILE A 459 2.36 6.49 -6.54
CA ILE A 459 3.48 6.91 -5.70
C ILE A 459 4.24 8.02 -6.45
N GLY A 460 4.49 9.17 -5.78
CA GLY A 460 5.19 10.29 -6.40
C GLY A 460 4.43 11.06 -7.49
N GLY A 461 3.13 10.74 -7.70
CA GLY A 461 2.27 11.44 -8.66
C GLY A 461 2.48 11.09 -10.14
N GLY A 462 3.51 10.30 -10.47
CA GLY A 462 3.83 9.83 -11.83
C GLY A 462 3.18 8.48 -12.19
N GLY A 463 3.55 7.93 -13.34
CA GLY A 463 3.16 6.59 -13.78
C GLY A 463 1.71 6.45 -14.28
N ASN A 464 1.33 5.22 -14.53
CA ASN A 464 -0.03 4.80 -14.90
C ASN A 464 -0.63 3.88 -13.81
N TYR A 465 -1.78 3.27 -14.08
CA TYR A 465 -2.46 2.36 -13.16
C TYR A 465 -2.23 0.88 -13.49
N ASN A 466 -1.40 0.59 -14.48
CA ASN A 466 -1.21 -0.77 -14.97
C ASN A 466 -0.31 -1.58 -14.02
N PHE A 467 -0.58 -2.87 -13.97
CA PHE A 467 0.22 -3.82 -13.21
C PHE A 467 0.49 -5.10 -14.00
N ILE A 468 1.57 -5.78 -13.65
CA ILE A 468 1.93 -7.09 -14.18
C ILE A 468 2.03 -8.07 -13.04
N VAL A 469 1.54 -9.30 -13.26
CA VAL A 469 1.69 -10.43 -12.35
C VAL A 469 2.53 -11.50 -13.04
N ILE A 470 3.63 -11.90 -12.41
CA ILE A 470 4.53 -12.95 -12.92
C ILE A 470 4.47 -14.12 -11.94
N ALA A 471 3.89 -15.23 -12.38
CA ALA A 471 3.62 -16.36 -11.51
C ALA A 471 3.50 -17.67 -12.31
N PRO A 472 4.36 -18.68 -12.04
CA PRO A 472 4.21 -19.99 -12.65
C PRO A 472 2.89 -20.66 -12.22
N PRO A 473 2.44 -21.70 -12.92
CA PRO A 473 1.25 -22.45 -12.56
C PRO A 473 1.29 -22.94 -11.12
N GLY A 474 0.17 -22.82 -10.41
CA GLY A 474 0.06 -23.26 -9.01
C GLY A 474 0.72 -22.37 -7.97
N ALA A 475 1.30 -21.22 -8.33
CA ALA A 475 1.87 -20.25 -7.37
C ALA A 475 0.82 -19.38 -6.66
N GLY A 476 -0.48 -19.52 -6.98
CA GLY A 476 -1.56 -18.74 -6.38
C GLY A 476 -1.98 -17.51 -7.20
N LYS A 477 -1.63 -17.45 -8.48
CA LYS A 477 -1.94 -16.34 -9.39
C LYS A 477 -3.42 -15.97 -9.42
N SER A 478 -4.28 -16.92 -9.84
CA SER A 478 -5.73 -16.66 -9.97
C SER A 478 -6.38 -16.31 -8.63
N PHE A 479 -5.87 -16.86 -7.52
CA PHE A 479 -6.31 -16.52 -6.18
C PHE A 479 -6.02 -15.05 -5.83
N ALA A 480 -4.80 -14.58 -6.09
CA ALA A 480 -4.40 -13.19 -5.86
C ALA A 480 -5.20 -12.22 -6.75
N LEU A 481 -5.45 -12.59 -8.01
CA LEU A 481 -6.21 -11.77 -8.94
C LEU A 481 -7.70 -11.67 -8.56
N GLN A 482 -8.32 -12.74 -8.06
CA GLN A 482 -9.68 -12.72 -7.56
C GLN A 482 -9.82 -11.79 -6.34
N GLU A 483 -8.83 -11.79 -5.44
CA GLU A 483 -8.79 -10.84 -4.32
C GLU A 483 -8.67 -9.37 -4.81
N VAL A 484 -7.83 -9.13 -5.82
CA VAL A 484 -7.72 -7.81 -6.46
C VAL A 484 -9.04 -7.40 -7.09
N ALA A 485 -9.66 -8.28 -7.89
CA ALA A 485 -10.94 -8.01 -8.53
C ALA A 485 -12.04 -7.66 -7.51
N GLN A 486 -12.21 -8.47 -6.46
CA GLN A 486 -13.15 -8.23 -5.37
C GLN A 486 -12.88 -6.88 -4.69
N SER A 487 -11.61 -6.59 -4.40
CA SER A 487 -11.22 -5.33 -3.76
C SER A 487 -11.54 -4.11 -4.62
N MET A 488 -11.38 -4.23 -5.93
CA MET A 488 -11.70 -3.14 -6.87
C MET A 488 -13.21 -2.94 -7.03
N ILE A 489 -13.98 -4.03 -7.16
CA ILE A 489 -15.45 -3.96 -7.25
C ILE A 489 -16.05 -3.27 -6.02
N SER A 490 -15.55 -3.57 -4.83
CA SER A 490 -16.02 -2.91 -3.60
C SER A 490 -15.74 -1.41 -3.55
N LYS A 491 -14.88 -0.87 -4.42
CA LYS A 491 -14.56 0.56 -4.59
C LYS A 491 -15.29 1.20 -5.79
N ASP A 492 -16.32 0.59 -6.31
CA ASP A 492 -17.05 1.04 -7.52
C ASP A 492 -16.17 1.05 -8.80
N VAL A 493 -15.22 0.12 -8.90
CA VAL A 493 -14.42 -0.10 -10.12
C VAL A 493 -15.04 -1.23 -10.91
N ALA A 494 -15.40 -0.99 -12.18
CA ALA A 494 -15.87 -2.05 -13.08
C ALA A 494 -14.68 -2.96 -13.45
N VAL A 495 -14.82 -4.27 -13.27
CA VAL A 495 -13.76 -5.24 -13.53
C VAL A 495 -14.14 -6.15 -14.70
N PHE A 496 -13.26 -6.19 -15.68
CA PHE A 496 -13.33 -7.07 -16.84
C PHE A 496 -12.20 -8.09 -16.75
N VAL A 497 -12.52 -9.35 -16.99
CA VAL A 497 -11.52 -10.43 -16.92
C VAL A 497 -11.54 -11.22 -18.22
N LEU A 498 -10.39 -11.34 -18.85
CA LEU A 498 -10.15 -12.30 -19.93
C LEU A 498 -9.58 -13.56 -19.27
N ASP A 499 -10.38 -14.61 -19.21
CA ASP A 499 -10.07 -15.88 -18.51
C ASP A 499 -9.99 -17.04 -19.50
N ILE A 500 -9.12 -18.02 -19.18
CA ILE A 500 -9.02 -19.29 -19.89
C ILE A 500 -8.98 -20.38 -18.82
N GLY A 501 -10.06 -21.17 -18.72
CA GLY A 501 -10.16 -22.26 -17.75
C GLY A 501 -11.16 -22.01 -16.61
N ALA A 502 -12.06 -21.08 -16.76
CA ALA A 502 -13.21 -20.80 -15.88
C ALA A 502 -12.85 -20.52 -14.40
N SER A 503 -11.67 -19.94 -14.14
CA SER A 503 -11.17 -19.65 -12.79
C SER A 503 -12.07 -18.68 -12.00
N TYR A 504 -12.80 -17.78 -12.68
CA TYR A 504 -13.62 -16.74 -12.08
C TYR A 504 -15.11 -17.07 -11.96
N LYS A 505 -15.50 -18.32 -12.26
CA LYS A 505 -16.92 -18.72 -12.29
C LYS A 505 -17.65 -18.52 -10.97
N ASN A 506 -17.03 -18.91 -9.87
CA ASN A 506 -17.65 -18.83 -8.54
C ASN A 506 -17.85 -17.38 -8.08
N ILE A 507 -16.79 -16.55 -8.20
CA ILE A 507 -16.85 -15.13 -7.82
C ILE A 507 -17.83 -14.37 -8.73
N CYS A 508 -17.85 -14.66 -10.05
CA CYS A 508 -18.78 -14.04 -10.98
C CYS A 508 -20.24 -14.33 -10.61
N LYS A 509 -20.54 -15.59 -10.29
CA LYS A 509 -21.89 -15.99 -9.85
C LYS A 509 -22.29 -15.34 -8.52
N LEU A 510 -21.39 -15.26 -7.53
CA LEU A 510 -21.68 -14.72 -6.22
C LEU A 510 -21.95 -13.22 -6.26
N LEU A 511 -21.16 -12.49 -7.03
CA LEU A 511 -21.25 -11.02 -7.15
C LEU A 511 -22.25 -10.56 -8.23
N ASP A 512 -23.13 -11.44 -8.69
CA ASP A 512 -24.09 -11.15 -9.78
C ASP A 512 -23.41 -10.56 -11.04
N GLY A 513 -22.21 -11.06 -11.34
CA GLY A 513 -21.45 -10.70 -12.53
C GLY A 513 -22.04 -11.32 -13.81
N GLU A 514 -21.55 -10.85 -14.95
CA GLU A 514 -21.85 -11.39 -16.27
C GLU A 514 -20.71 -12.29 -16.75
N MET A 515 -21.02 -13.54 -17.10
CA MET A 515 -20.04 -14.48 -17.66
C MET A 515 -20.38 -14.75 -19.13
N ILE A 516 -19.53 -14.31 -20.04
CA ILE A 516 -19.66 -14.45 -21.48
C ILE A 516 -18.77 -15.61 -21.93
N GLN A 517 -19.40 -16.68 -22.42
CA GLN A 517 -18.71 -17.89 -22.91
C GLN A 517 -18.83 -17.97 -24.43
N PHE A 518 -17.70 -18.05 -25.12
CA PHE A 518 -17.62 -18.16 -26.57
C PHE A 518 -17.69 -19.62 -27.01
N ASN A 519 -18.85 -20.24 -26.85
CA ASN A 519 -19.09 -21.65 -27.22
C ASN A 519 -20.19 -21.77 -28.30
N HIS A 520 -20.50 -23.00 -28.69
CA HIS A 520 -21.53 -23.30 -29.66
C HIS A 520 -22.95 -22.85 -29.26
N GLN A 521 -23.16 -22.56 -27.95
CA GLN A 521 -24.45 -22.10 -27.40
C GLN A 521 -24.45 -20.59 -27.13
N CYS A 522 -23.40 -19.87 -27.55
CA CYS A 522 -23.31 -18.44 -27.33
C CYS A 522 -24.36 -17.68 -28.13
N ASN A 523 -25.29 -17.01 -27.46
CA ASN A 523 -26.32 -16.16 -28.05
C ASN A 523 -26.00 -14.65 -27.94
N ILE A 524 -24.78 -14.29 -27.61
CA ILE A 524 -24.37 -12.91 -27.43
C ILE A 524 -23.55 -12.49 -28.66
N SER A 525 -23.98 -11.44 -29.33
CA SER A 525 -23.24 -10.86 -30.46
C SER A 525 -22.33 -9.74 -29.98
N LEU A 526 -21.08 -9.77 -30.45
CA LEU A 526 -20.10 -8.69 -30.31
C LEU A 526 -20.11 -7.85 -31.60
N ASN A 527 -21.22 -7.20 -31.93
CA ASN A 527 -21.22 -6.31 -33.11
C ASN A 527 -20.28 -5.11 -32.84
N PRO A 528 -19.13 -5.01 -33.52
CA PRO A 528 -18.12 -3.97 -33.23
C PRO A 528 -18.63 -2.56 -33.62
N PHE A 529 -19.69 -2.45 -34.42
CA PHE A 529 -20.20 -1.18 -34.94
C PHE A 529 -21.43 -0.67 -34.18
N ALA A 530 -22.03 -1.45 -33.28
CA ALA A 530 -23.28 -1.09 -32.61
C ALA A 530 -23.22 0.28 -31.93
N THR A 531 -22.09 0.61 -31.33
CA THR A 531 -21.84 1.88 -30.64
C THR A 531 -21.04 2.90 -31.45
N LEU A 532 -20.51 2.50 -32.63
CA LEU A 532 -19.61 3.32 -33.45
C LEU A 532 -20.28 4.59 -33.93
N ALA A 533 -21.43 4.48 -34.55
CA ALA A 533 -22.15 5.59 -35.19
C ALA A 533 -22.61 6.68 -34.20
N GLU A 534 -22.73 6.33 -32.92
CA GLU A 534 -23.13 7.23 -31.83
C GLU A 534 -22.00 7.55 -30.87
N SER A 535 -20.78 7.06 -31.13
CA SER A 535 -19.65 7.17 -30.20
C SER A 535 -19.29 8.62 -29.80
N GLY A 536 -19.57 9.59 -30.65
CA GLY A 536 -19.39 11.02 -30.37
C GLY A 536 -20.69 11.80 -30.14
N ALA A 537 -21.86 11.18 -30.36
CA ALA A 537 -23.15 11.88 -30.39
C ALA A 537 -23.54 12.47 -29.01
N VAL A 538 -23.37 11.70 -27.95
CA VAL A 538 -23.66 12.12 -26.59
C VAL A 538 -22.74 13.27 -26.17
N LEU A 539 -21.45 13.20 -26.49
CA LEU A 539 -20.48 14.23 -26.21
C LEU A 539 -20.75 15.51 -27.00
N MET A 540 -21.07 15.39 -28.29
CA MET A 540 -21.44 16.53 -29.11
C MET A 540 -22.71 17.24 -28.60
N LYS A 541 -23.71 16.48 -28.19
CA LYS A 541 -24.93 17.02 -27.57
C LYS A 541 -24.61 17.78 -26.27
N ALA A 542 -23.78 17.21 -25.40
CA ALA A 542 -23.34 17.86 -24.18
C ALA A 542 -22.57 19.16 -24.48
N LEU A 543 -21.63 19.13 -25.45
CA LEU A 543 -20.86 20.30 -25.86
C LEU A 543 -21.75 21.43 -26.44
N GLN A 544 -22.74 21.08 -27.25
CA GLN A 544 -23.72 22.04 -27.77
C GLN A 544 -24.55 22.66 -26.65
N MET A 545 -24.99 21.86 -25.69
CA MET A 545 -25.75 22.36 -24.52
C MET A 545 -24.88 23.26 -23.63
N ILE A 546 -23.59 22.95 -23.45
CA ILE A 546 -22.63 23.82 -22.77
C ILE A 546 -22.44 25.14 -23.51
N GLU A 547 -22.39 25.13 -24.85
CA GLU A 547 -22.36 26.36 -25.69
C GLU A 547 -23.60 27.20 -25.53
N GLN A 548 -24.75 26.58 -25.41
CA GLN A 548 -26.03 27.25 -25.13
C GLN A 548 -26.17 27.68 -23.65
N ARG A 549 -25.16 27.50 -22.83
CA ARG A 549 -25.15 27.79 -21.39
C ARG A 549 -26.27 27.14 -20.59
N ILE A 550 -26.67 25.96 -21.00
CA ILE A 550 -27.67 25.13 -20.29
C ILE A 550 -27.05 24.65 -18.97
N ASP A 551 -27.90 24.59 -17.92
CA ASP A 551 -27.47 24.18 -16.59
C ASP A 551 -26.97 22.70 -16.60
N ALA A 552 -26.00 22.41 -15.73
CA ALA A 552 -25.38 21.10 -15.64
C ALA A 552 -26.35 19.99 -15.27
N GLU A 553 -27.35 20.29 -14.43
CA GLU A 553 -28.42 19.34 -14.07
C GLU A 553 -29.26 18.93 -15.30
N GLU A 554 -29.62 19.89 -16.16
CA GLU A 554 -30.37 19.62 -17.37
C GLU A 554 -29.52 18.87 -18.42
N ILE A 555 -28.21 19.17 -18.51
CA ILE A 555 -27.27 18.44 -19.37
C ILE A 555 -27.17 17.00 -18.89
N GLN A 556 -27.03 16.77 -17.59
CA GLN A 556 -27.00 15.44 -16.99
C GLN A 556 -28.27 14.65 -17.32
N LEU A 557 -29.44 15.25 -17.13
CA LEU A 557 -30.72 14.61 -17.40
C LEU A 557 -30.87 14.20 -18.88
N LYS A 558 -30.38 15.03 -19.80
CA LYS A 558 -30.56 14.82 -21.28
C LYS A 558 -29.46 13.98 -21.91
N THR A 559 -28.31 13.85 -21.28
CA THR A 559 -27.12 13.16 -21.81
C THR A 559 -26.73 11.93 -21.03
N GLY A 560 -27.14 11.82 -19.76
CA GLY A 560 -26.72 10.74 -18.85
C GLY A 560 -25.27 10.87 -18.36
N LEU A 561 -24.56 11.96 -18.68
CA LEU A 561 -23.21 12.21 -18.22
C LEU A 561 -23.23 12.70 -16.75
N SER A 562 -22.25 12.31 -15.97
CA SER A 562 -22.12 12.80 -14.59
C SER A 562 -21.81 14.30 -14.52
N PHE A 563 -22.12 14.91 -13.38
CA PHE A 563 -21.84 16.32 -13.14
C PHE A 563 -20.34 16.63 -13.27
N GLU A 564 -19.49 15.75 -12.73
CA GLU A 564 -18.03 15.87 -12.85
C GLU A 564 -17.55 15.84 -14.31
N ARG A 565 -18.19 15.01 -15.14
CA ARG A 565 -17.86 14.92 -16.57
C ARG A 565 -18.27 16.19 -17.32
N ILE A 566 -19.43 16.73 -17.00
CA ILE A 566 -19.93 17.97 -17.60
C ILE A 566 -19.01 19.14 -17.22
N GLU A 567 -18.57 19.24 -15.96
CA GLU A 567 -17.64 20.25 -15.52
C GLU A 567 -16.25 20.13 -16.19
N ALA A 568 -15.76 18.89 -16.35
CA ALA A 568 -14.51 18.64 -17.09
C ALA A 568 -14.61 19.12 -18.56
N LEU A 569 -15.75 18.88 -19.23
CA LEU A 569 -16.01 19.37 -20.59
C LEU A 569 -16.08 20.90 -20.66
N LYS A 570 -16.61 21.58 -19.63
CA LYS A 570 -16.61 23.06 -19.52
C LYS A 570 -15.20 23.63 -19.37
N ILE A 571 -14.36 23.00 -18.54
CA ILE A 571 -12.96 23.41 -18.28
C ILE A 571 -12.11 23.22 -19.54
N GLY A 572 -12.26 22.09 -20.23
CA GLY A 572 -11.54 21.81 -21.49
C GLY A 572 -11.80 22.86 -22.59
N LYS A 573 -13.00 23.42 -22.62
CA LYS A 573 -13.37 24.45 -23.59
C LYS A 573 -12.79 25.85 -23.25
N SER A 574 -12.55 26.15 -22.00
CA SER A 574 -12.04 27.49 -21.60
C SER A 574 -10.55 27.68 -21.93
N GLY A 575 -9.82 26.66 -22.32
CA GLY A 575 -8.40 26.69 -22.64
C GLY A 575 -8.00 26.50 -24.11
N ALA A 576 -8.94 26.18 -25.01
CA ALA A 576 -8.64 25.87 -26.41
C ALA A 576 -9.01 27.02 -27.37
N SER A 577 -8.09 27.37 -28.28
CA SER A 577 -8.36 28.25 -29.41
C SER A 577 -9.44 27.67 -30.34
N ALA A 578 -10.24 28.55 -30.95
CA ALA A 578 -11.50 28.23 -31.64
C ALA A 578 -11.46 27.31 -32.88
N GLU A 579 -10.34 26.68 -33.20
CA GLU A 579 -10.15 25.90 -34.44
C GLU A 579 -10.07 24.39 -34.24
N THR A 580 -9.96 23.88 -33.01
CA THR A 580 -9.98 22.44 -32.73
C THR A 580 -11.15 22.07 -31.83
N LYS A 581 -12.05 21.21 -32.33
CA LYS A 581 -13.15 20.59 -31.55
C LYS A 581 -12.59 19.53 -30.58
N GLU A 582 -11.51 19.87 -29.88
CA GLU A 582 -10.88 19.02 -28.85
C GLU A 582 -11.48 19.31 -27.50
N SER A 583 -12.29 18.42 -26.98
CA SER A 583 -12.69 18.44 -25.58
C SER A 583 -12.00 17.29 -24.88
N ASP A 584 -11.13 17.60 -23.91
CA ASP A 584 -10.52 16.63 -22.97
C ASP A 584 -9.71 15.53 -23.69
N GLY A 585 -9.08 15.86 -24.85
CA GLY A 585 -8.26 14.97 -25.65
C GLY A 585 -9.04 13.97 -26.50
N ILE A 586 -10.37 14.14 -26.66
CA ILE A 586 -11.18 13.35 -27.58
C ILE A 586 -11.43 14.15 -28.85
N GLU A 587 -10.98 13.63 -29.97
CA GLU A 587 -11.25 14.21 -31.28
C GLU A 587 -12.53 13.57 -31.84
N ILE A 588 -13.55 14.41 -32.10
CA ILE A 588 -14.83 13.99 -32.69
C ILE A 588 -14.80 14.33 -34.18
N LEU A 589 -15.02 13.30 -34.99
CA LEU A 589 -15.13 13.40 -36.45
C LEU A 589 -16.60 13.54 -36.87
N GLU A 590 -16.83 14.46 -37.76
CA GLU A 590 -18.14 14.62 -38.40
C GLU A 590 -18.16 13.89 -39.76
N ILE A 591 -18.99 12.83 -39.88
CA ILE A 591 -19.10 12.04 -41.08
C ILE A 591 -20.46 12.36 -41.74
N LYS A 592 -20.44 12.93 -42.97
CA LYS A 592 -21.63 13.30 -43.71
C LYS A 592 -21.78 12.49 -44.97
N GLY A 593 -23.01 12.10 -45.30
CA GLY A 593 -23.33 11.43 -46.56
C GLY A 593 -24.81 11.05 -46.65
N SER A 594 -25.18 10.33 -47.73
CA SER A 594 -26.55 9.90 -47.94
C SER A 594 -26.79 8.48 -47.40
N ASP A 595 -27.94 8.28 -46.73
CA ASP A 595 -28.38 6.96 -46.26
C ASP A 595 -28.96 6.13 -47.43
N GLU A 596 -29.41 4.91 -47.14
CA GLU A 596 -30.03 3.98 -48.15
C GLU A 596 -31.24 4.57 -48.87
N LEU A 597 -31.87 5.60 -48.29
CA LEU A 597 -33.05 6.27 -48.84
C LEU A 597 -32.69 7.60 -49.52
N GLY A 598 -31.40 7.92 -49.62
CA GLY A 598 -30.91 9.17 -50.22
C GLY A 598 -30.97 10.41 -49.30
N ASN A 599 -31.33 10.28 -48.02
CA ASN A 599 -31.36 11.39 -47.08
C ASN A 599 -29.95 11.72 -46.60
N ILE A 600 -29.59 12.98 -46.55
CA ILE A 600 -28.31 13.42 -45.98
C ILE A 600 -28.37 13.25 -44.45
N LYS A 601 -27.45 12.45 -43.93
CA LYS A 601 -27.25 12.23 -42.51
C LYS A 601 -25.84 12.64 -42.04
N THR A 602 -25.78 13.06 -40.82
CA THR A 602 -24.55 13.42 -40.16
C THR A 602 -24.39 12.55 -38.92
N HIS A 603 -23.24 11.86 -38.81
CA HIS A 603 -22.86 11.05 -37.66
C HIS A 603 -21.66 11.68 -36.99
N PHE A 604 -21.64 11.67 -35.65
CA PHE A 604 -20.52 12.12 -34.83
C PHE A 604 -19.81 10.90 -34.23
N VAL A 605 -18.57 10.67 -34.65
CA VAL A 605 -17.79 9.47 -34.30
C VAL A 605 -16.50 9.91 -33.65
N THR A 606 -16.03 9.22 -32.61
CA THR A 606 -14.73 9.52 -32.04
C THR A 606 -13.62 8.95 -32.93
N LYS A 607 -12.51 9.69 -33.08
CA LYS A 607 -11.36 9.24 -33.87
C LYS A 607 -10.81 7.91 -33.36
N ASP A 608 -10.76 7.73 -32.04
CA ASP A 608 -10.30 6.48 -31.44
C ASP A 608 -11.17 5.30 -31.86
N SER A 609 -12.51 5.45 -31.96
CA SER A 609 -13.38 4.37 -32.37
C SER A 609 -13.13 3.93 -33.83
N ILE A 610 -12.85 4.88 -34.72
CA ILE A 610 -12.43 4.56 -36.09
C ILE A 610 -11.10 3.81 -36.11
N ILE A 611 -10.13 4.24 -35.32
CA ILE A 611 -8.81 3.59 -35.24
C ILE A 611 -8.94 2.14 -34.77
N TYR A 612 -9.75 1.89 -33.74
CA TYR A 612 -9.98 0.52 -33.25
C TYR A 612 -10.72 -0.34 -34.26
N ALA A 613 -11.80 0.17 -34.89
CA ALA A 613 -12.53 -0.54 -35.91
C ALA A 613 -11.64 -0.87 -37.12
N LYS A 614 -10.84 0.09 -37.58
CA LYS A 614 -9.88 -0.10 -38.65
C LYS A 614 -8.86 -1.20 -38.34
N ALA A 615 -8.28 -1.16 -37.16
CA ALA A 615 -7.28 -2.15 -36.76
C ALA A 615 -7.86 -3.57 -36.67
N MET A 616 -9.08 -3.72 -36.15
CA MET A 616 -9.79 -4.98 -36.11
C MET A 616 -10.04 -5.53 -37.54
N LEU A 617 -10.60 -4.71 -38.41
CA LEU A 617 -10.88 -5.11 -39.80
C LEU A 617 -9.59 -5.41 -40.56
N SER A 618 -8.50 -4.66 -40.30
CA SER A 618 -7.19 -4.96 -40.90
C SER A 618 -6.67 -6.33 -40.46
N THR A 619 -6.98 -6.76 -39.25
CA THR A 619 -6.66 -8.11 -38.76
C THR A 619 -7.53 -9.16 -39.45
N MET A 620 -8.85 -8.93 -39.58
CA MET A 620 -9.76 -9.84 -40.29
C MET A 620 -9.37 -10.01 -41.75
N CYS A 621 -8.88 -8.95 -42.41
CA CYS A 621 -8.49 -8.96 -43.82
C CYS A 621 -7.01 -9.31 -44.06
N GLY A 622 -6.21 -9.50 -42.98
CA GLY A 622 -4.78 -9.83 -43.10
C GLY A 622 -3.94 -8.70 -43.72
N VAL A 623 -4.31 -7.43 -43.53
CA VAL A 623 -3.66 -6.25 -44.15
C VAL A 623 -2.99 -5.34 -43.11
N ASN A 624 -2.64 -5.85 -41.96
CA ASN A 624 -1.93 -5.09 -40.94
C ASN A 624 -0.60 -4.51 -41.48
N GLY A 625 -0.47 -3.16 -41.43
CA GLY A 625 0.70 -2.45 -41.94
C GLY A 625 0.70 -2.17 -43.46
N ASP A 626 -0.35 -2.57 -44.19
CA ASP A 626 -0.59 -2.15 -45.58
C ASP A 626 -1.37 -0.83 -45.61
N VAL A 627 -0.64 0.27 -45.86
CA VAL A 627 -1.22 1.63 -45.84
C VAL A 627 -2.39 1.78 -46.82
N ARG A 628 -2.30 1.14 -48.01
CA ARG A 628 -3.37 1.20 -49.05
C ARG A 628 -4.58 0.40 -48.60
N GLY A 629 -4.37 -0.80 -48.07
CA GLY A 629 -5.44 -1.65 -47.52
C GLY A 629 -6.16 -1.01 -46.37
N GLU A 630 -5.40 -0.45 -45.42
CA GLU A 630 -5.97 0.28 -44.28
C GLU A 630 -6.79 1.50 -44.68
N ALA A 631 -6.38 2.23 -45.75
CA ALA A 631 -7.13 3.38 -46.26
C ALA A 631 -8.45 2.96 -46.90
N ILE A 632 -8.49 1.83 -47.62
CA ILE A 632 -9.71 1.27 -48.19
C ILE A 632 -10.67 0.86 -47.08
N ILE A 633 -10.20 0.19 -46.05
CA ILE A 633 -10.99 -0.20 -44.88
C ILE A 633 -11.57 1.03 -44.16
N GLU A 634 -10.79 2.06 -43.91
CA GLU A 634 -11.25 3.30 -43.25
C GLU A 634 -12.35 3.99 -44.05
N ARG A 635 -12.19 4.04 -45.38
CA ARG A 635 -13.21 4.57 -46.28
C ARG A 635 -14.49 3.73 -46.24
N ALA A 636 -14.40 2.40 -46.23
CA ALA A 636 -15.57 1.53 -46.13
C ALA A 636 -16.31 1.68 -44.78
N ILE A 637 -15.56 1.88 -43.66
CA ILE A 637 -16.17 2.18 -42.34
C ILE A 637 -16.98 3.47 -42.45
N ASN A 638 -16.39 4.54 -42.98
CA ASN A 638 -17.06 5.83 -43.09
C ASN A 638 -18.32 5.77 -43.96
N GLU A 639 -18.25 5.10 -45.11
CA GLU A 639 -19.42 4.90 -45.98
C GLU A 639 -20.47 3.99 -45.32
N GLY A 640 -20.03 2.94 -44.59
CA GLY A 640 -20.93 2.05 -43.84
C GLY A 640 -21.69 2.78 -42.71
N VAL A 641 -21.01 3.62 -41.98
CA VAL A 641 -21.61 4.43 -40.89
C VAL A 641 -22.67 5.37 -41.46
N VAL A 642 -22.38 6.02 -42.59
CA VAL A 642 -23.34 6.90 -43.26
C VAL A 642 -24.55 6.12 -43.73
N LYS A 643 -24.32 5.00 -44.40
CA LYS A 643 -25.39 4.22 -45.08
C LYS A 643 -26.32 3.51 -44.09
N TYR A 644 -25.74 2.91 -43.04
CA TYR A 644 -26.47 2.05 -42.11
C TYR A 644 -26.57 2.58 -40.67
N GLY A 645 -25.73 3.55 -40.26
CA GLY A 645 -25.72 4.10 -38.90
C GLY A 645 -25.52 3.03 -37.84
N THR A 646 -26.37 3.02 -36.82
CA THR A 646 -26.34 2.03 -35.71
C THR A 646 -26.68 0.60 -36.14
N ARG A 647 -27.22 0.43 -37.36
CA ARG A 647 -27.54 -0.89 -37.94
C ARG A 647 -26.35 -1.51 -38.69
N LEU A 648 -25.20 -0.83 -38.72
CA LEU A 648 -23.99 -1.36 -39.36
C LEU A 648 -23.53 -2.62 -38.63
N ASP A 649 -23.23 -3.66 -39.39
CA ASP A 649 -22.64 -4.93 -38.97
C ASP A 649 -21.62 -5.39 -40.00
N ILE A 650 -20.92 -6.51 -39.75
CA ILE A 650 -19.88 -7.02 -40.66
C ILE A 650 -20.50 -7.46 -41.99
N THR A 651 -21.71 -8.01 -41.97
CA THR A 651 -22.42 -8.42 -43.20
C THR A 651 -22.69 -7.22 -44.13
N LYS A 652 -23.19 -6.11 -43.55
CA LYS A 652 -23.43 -4.86 -44.29
C LYS A 652 -22.13 -4.19 -44.74
N LEU A 653 -21.09 -4.22 -43.89
CA LEU A 653 -19.78 -3.67 -44.27
C LEU A 653 -19.17 -4.44 -45.45
N ARG A 654 -19.34 -5.78 -45.49
CA ARG A 654 -18.94 -6.59 -46.64
C ARG A 654 -19.61 -6.12 -47.92
N LEU A 655 -20.91 -5.78 -47.87
CA LEU A 655 -21.63 -5.24 -49.05
C LEU A 655 -21.04 -3.88 -49.45
N VAL A 656 -20.75 -2.99 -48.48
CA VAL A 656 -20.13 -1.69 -48.78
C VAL A 656 -18.78 -1.86 -49.47
N LEU A 657 -17.93 -2.79 -48.98
CA LEU A 657 -16.63 -3.09 -49.61
C LEU A 657 -16.80 -3.62 -51.04
N GLY A 658 -17.79 -4.49 -51.28
CA GLY A 658 -18.10 -5.02 -52.62
C GLY A 658 -18.55 -3.94 -53.61
N ASP A 659 -19.25 -2.92 -53.13
CA ASP A 659 -19.81 -1.82 -53.93
C ASP A 659 -18.91 -0.56 -53.98
N LEU A 660 -17.74 -0.56 -53.30
CA LEU A 660 -16.87 0.60 -53.13
C LEU A 660 -16.31 1.09 -54.47
N LYS A 661 -16.60 2.35 -54.81
CA LYS A 661 -16.20 2.98 -56.08
C LYS A 661 -15.17 4.11 -55.83
N ASP A 662 -14.27 4.29 -56.78
CA ASP A 662 -13.34 5.42 -56.76
C ASP A 662 -14.02 6.74 -57.20
N GLY A 663 -13.24 7.85 -57.22
CA GLY A 663 -13.75 9.16 -57.64
C GLY A 663 -14.15 9.22 -59.14
N LYS A 664 -13.90 8.17 -59.92
CA LYS A 664 -14.30 8.04 -61.32
C LYS A 664 -15.48 7.10 -61.52
N GLY A 665 -16.00 6.49 -60.44
CA GLY A 665 -17.09 5.54 -60.47
C GLY A 665 -16.66 4.08 -60.78
N GLU A 666 -15.36 3.81 -60.86
CA GLU A 666 -14.82 2.45 -61.06
C GLU A 666 -14.66 1.73 -59.72
N ALA A 667 -14.75 0.39 -59.73
CA ALA A 667 -14.53 -0.41 -58.50
C ALA A 667 -13.12 -0.21 -57.95
N VAL A 668 -13.02 0.00 -56.65
CA VAL A 668 -11.72 0.19 -55.97
C VAL A 668 -10.95 -1.13 -55.97
N GLU A 669 -9.76 -1.12 -56.61
CA GLU A 669 -8.89 -2.29 -56.70
C GLU A 669 -8.53 -2.81 -55.30
N GLY A 670 -8.80 -4.07 -54.99
CA GLY A 670 -8.54 -4.74 -53.72
C GLY A 670 -9.75 -4.74 -52.76
N ALA A 671 -10.76 -3.87 -52.91
CA ALA A 671 -11.92 -3.83 -52.01
C ALA A 671 -12.72 -5.12 -52.04
N SER A 672 -12.92 -5.73 -53.22
CA SER A 672 -13.62 -7.03 -53.36
C SER A 672 -12.90 -8.16 -52.61
N ARG A 673 -11.56 -8.17 -52.64
CA ARG A 673 -10.77 -9.14 -51.87
C ARG A 673 -10.99 -9.00 -50.36
N PHE A 674 -11.08 -7.78 -49.86
CA PHE A 674 -11.36 -7.57 -48.45
C PHE A 674 -12.80 -7.98 -48.08
N ALA A 675 -13.77 -7.77 -48.99
CA ALA A 675 -15.13 -8.28 -48.84
C ALA A 675 -15.16 -9.81 -48.71
N ASP A 676 -14.32 -10.52 -49.48
CA ASP A 676 -14.20 -11.99 -49.40
C ASP A 676 -13.52 -12.42 -48.07
N CYS A 677 -12.53 -11.68 -47.58
CA CYS A 677 -11.88 -11.94 -46.27
C CYS A 677 -12.87 -11.78 -45.11
N LEU A 678 -13.88 -10.92 -45.22
CA LEU A 678 -14.90 -10.74 -44.18
C LEU A 678 -16.00 -11.80 -44.20
N TYR A 679 -16.13 -12.62 -45.26
CA TYR A 679 -17.15 -13.64 -45.36
C TYR A 679 -17.27 -14.58 -44.16
N PRO A 680 -16.18 -15.13 -43.57
CA PRO A 680 -16.29 -16.02 -42.43
C PRO A 680 -16.97 -15.39 -41.21
N TYR A 681 -16.95 -14.06 -41.09
CA TYR A 681 -17.50 -13.29 -39.97
C TYR A 681 -18.90 -12.71 -40.23
N THR A 682 -19.44 -12.91 -41.45
CA THR A 682 -20.81 -12.51 -41.80
C THR A 682 -21.84 -13.49 -41.25
N GLU A 683 -23.13 -13.12 -41.27
CA GLU A 683 -24.24 -13.95 -40.79
C GLU A 683 -24.25 -15.37 -41.41
N GLU A 684 -23.82 -15.50 -42.66
CA GLU A 684 -23.72 -16.77 -43.41
C GLU A 684 -22.39 -17.52 -43.14
N GLY A 685 -21.41 -16.87 -42.52
CA GLY A 685 -20.07 -17.41 -42.29
C GLY A 685 -19.94 -18.25 -41.02
N THR A 686 -18.83 -18.96 -40.92
CA THR A 686 -18.56 -19.90 -39.82
C THR A 686 -18.52 -19.24 -38.43
N HIS A 687 -18.08 -17.97 -38.35
CA HIS A 687 -17.97 -17.20 -37.14
C HIS A 687 -19.09 -16.15 -36.94
N GLY A 688 -20.03 -16.09 -37.84
CA GLY A 688 -21.11 -15.09 -37.90
C GLY A 688 -21.93 -14.97 -36.62
N ARG A 689 -22.11 -16.07 -35.91
CA ARG A 689 -22.81 -16.12 -34.63
C ARG A 689 -22.21 -15.20 -33.57
N PHE A 690 -20.91 -14.87 -33.64
CA PHE A 690 -20.25 -13.97 -32.70
C PHE A 690 -20.36 -12.49 -33.07
N PHE A 691 -20.73 -12.16 -34.31
CA PHE A 691 -20.61 -10.80 -34.82
C PHE A 691 -21.91 -10.27 -35.52
N ALA A 692 -22.83 -11.15 -35.93
CA ALA A 692 -23.83 -10.79 -36.93
C ALA A 692 -25.22 -10.47 -36.40
N SER A 693 -25.63 -10.78 -35.25
CA SER A 693 -26.86 -10.29 -34.60
C SER A 693 -27.22 -11.08 -33.33
N GLY A 694 -27.87 -10.44 -32.41
CA GLY A 694 -28.35 -11.01 -31.16
C GLY A 694 -28.41 -9.91 -30.10
N ALA A 695 -28.61 -10.29 -28.84
CA ALA A 695 -28.54 -9.35 -27.76
C ALA A 695 -27.07 -8.91 -27.55
N ASP A 696 -26.80 -7.62 -27.75
CA ASP A 696 -25.47 -7.06 -27.51
C ASP A 696 -25.08 -7.28 -26.07
N ALA A 697 -23.81 -7.67 -25.85
CA ALA A 697 -23.21 -7.72 -24.51
C ALA A 697 -23.31 -6.33 -23.87
N SER A 698 -23.92 -6.25 -22.71
CA SER A 698 -24.26 -4.93 -22.14
C SER A 698 -23.10 -4.28 -21.39
N PHE A 699 -22.09 -5.04 -20.95
CA PHE A 699 -20.96 -4.59 -20.13
C PHE A 699 -21.36 -3.68 -18.94
N LYS A 700 -22.61 -3.78 -18.46
CA LYS A 700 -23.16 -2.90 -17.39
C LYS A 700 -22.91 -3.43 -15.99
N LYS A 701 -22.53 -4.70 -15.89
CA LYS A 701 -22.26 -5.34 -14.60
C LYS A 701 -20.90 -4.89 -14.05
N MET A 702 -20.76 -4.93 -12.72
CA MET A 702 -19.51 -4.57 -12.05
C MET A 702 -18.39 -5.59 -12.30
N LEU A 703 -18.75 -6.83 -12.59
CA LEU A 703 -17.84 -7.90 -12.98
C LEU A 703 -18.33 -8.53 -14.28
N THR A 704 -17.50 -8.48 -15.31
CA THR A 704 -17.74 -9.19 -16.58
C THR A 704 -16.55 -10.09 -16.87
N VAL A 705 -16.80 -11.38 -17.00
CA VAL A 705 -15.79 -12.40 -17.29
C VAL A 705 -15.99 -12.94 -18.69
N PHE A 706 -14.97 -12.86 -19.52
CA PHE A 706 -14.93 -13.44 -20.86
C PHE A 706 -14.16 -14.75 -20.80
N GLU A 707 -14.85 -15.87 -20.96
CA GLU A 707 -14.27 -17.20 -20.99
C GLU A 707 -13.88 -17.58 -22.43
N LEU A 708 -12.59 -17.71 -22.66
CA LEU A 708 -11.98 -17.85 -23.99
C LEU A 708 -11.44 -19.27 -24.28
N GLU A 709 -11.65 -20.25 -23.38
CA GLU A 709 -11.09 -21.60 -23.47
C GLU A 709 -11.37 -22.28 -24.82
N GLU A 710 -12.59 -22.15 -25.38
CA GLU A 710 -12.96 -22.77 -26.65
C GLU A 710 -12.32 -22.09 -27.88
N LEU A 711 -11.89 -20.83 -27.72
CA LEU A 711 -11.23 -20.07 -28.80
C LEU A 711 -9.71 -20.28 -28.85
N LYS A 712 -9.10 -20.90 -27.84
CA LYS A 712 -7.64 -21.02 -27.75
C LYS A 712 -6.95 -21.73 -28.91
N ASN A 713 -7.69 -22.59 -29.65
CA ASN A 713 -7.19 -23.32 -30.79
C ASN A 713 -7.44 -22.60 -32.12
N ASP A 714 -8.11 -21.45 -32.12
CA ASP A 714 -8.39 -20.61 -33.29
C ASP A 714 -7.80 -19.21 -33.06
N GLU A 715 -6.48 -19.10 -33.22
CA GLU A 715 -5.73 -17.86 -32.95
C GLU A 715 -6.26 -16.65 -33.76
N PRO A 716 -6.63 -16.75 -35.05
CA PRO A 716 -7.17 -15.63 -35.81
C PRO A 716 -8.52 -15.15 -35.24
N LEU A 717 -9.40 -16.05 -34.87
CA LEU A 717 -10.70 -15.70 -34.26
C LEU A 717 -10.52 -15.11 -32.88
N LEU A 718 -9.65 -15.71 -32.07
CA LEU A 718 -9.33 -15.19 -30.73
C LEU A 718 -8.77 -13.75 -30.78
N ALA A 719 -7.87 -13.46 -31.73
CA ALA A 719 -7.33 -12.13 -31.96
C ALA A 719 -8.44 -11.10 -32.28
N VAL A 720 -9.37 -11.45 -33.15
CA VAL A 720 -10.49 -10.59 -33.54
C VAL A 720 -11.43 -10.36 -32.34
N VAL A 721 -11.81 -11.43 -31.62
CA VAL A 721 -12.70 -11.33 -30.44
C VAL A 721 -12.09 -10.42 -29.38
N LEU A 722 -10.80 -10.58 -29.09
CA LEU A 722 -10.08 -9.71 -28.16
C LEU A 722 -10.10 -8.24 -28.58
N GLN A 723 -9.86 -7.97 -29.86
CA GLN A 723 -9.90 -6.60 -30.38
C GLN A 723 -11.29 -5.97 -30.22
N VAL A 724 -12.36 -6.74 -30.48
CA VAL A 724 -13.74 -6.27 -30.29
C VAL A 724 -14.03 -6.00 -28.82
N ILE A 725 -13.65 -6.90 -27.92
CA ILE A 725 -13.83 -6.71 -26.48
C ILE A 725 -13.11 -5.42 -26.01
N LEU A 726 -11.83 -5.26 -26.37
CA LEU A 726 -11.05 -4.08 -26.01
C LEU A 726 -11.64 -2.80 -26.57
N MET A 727 -12.13 -2.84 -27.83
CA MET A 727 -12.82 -1.73 -28.45
C MET A 727 -14.09 -1.36 -27.67
N GLN A 728 -14.96 -2.33 -27.36
CA GLN A 728 -16.22 -2.09 -26.67
C GLN A 728 -15.98 -1.55 -25.24
N ILE A 729 -15.04 -2.13 -24.48
CA ILE A 729 -14.65 -1.60 -23.15
C ILE A 729 -14.18 -0.14 -23.29
N THR A 730 -13.29 0.13 -24.27
CA THR A 730 -12.78 1.50 -24.48
C THR A 730 -13.92 2.46 -24.83
N MET A 731 -14.82 2.06 -25.74
CA MET A 731 -15.96 2.89 -26.16
C MET A 731 -16.90 3.19 -24.99
N GLN A 732 -17.21 2.21 -24.16
CA GLN A 732 -18.09 2.40 -23.01
C GLN A 732 -17.54 3.46 -22.04
N PHE A 733 -16.24 3.46 -21.77
CA PHE A 733 -15.60 4.41 -20.87
C PHE A 733 -15.13 5.70 -21.55
N LEU A 734 -14.92 5.68 -22.86
CA LEU A 734 -14.61 6.87 -23.65
C LEU A 734 -15.85 7.77 -23.82
N CYS A 735 -16.96 7.17 -24.23
CA CYS A 735 -18.20 7.87 -24.55
C CYS A 735 -19.13 8.01 -23.33
N GLY A 736 -18.92 7.20 -22.30
CA GLY A 736 -19.70 7.18 -21.08
C GLY A 736 -19.20 8.12 -19.99
N ASP A 737 -19.67 7.85 -18.77
CA ASP A 737 -19.28 8.58 -17.58
C ASP A 737 -17.88 8.17 -17.14
N ARG A 738 -16.90 9.09 -17.23
CA ARG A 738 -15.52 8.88 -16.78
C ARG A 738 -15.34 8.98 -15.26
N SER A 739 -16.38 9.21 -14.49
CA SER A 739 -16.30 9.23 -13.03
C SER A 739 -16.01 7.85 -12.47
N ARG A 740 -16.51 6.79 -13.13
CA ARG A 740 -16.27 5.40 -12.76
C ARG A 740 -14.96 4.89 -13.36
N ARG A 741 -14.11 4.32 -12.52
CA ARG A 741 -12.90 3.62 -12.93
C ARG A 741 -13.22 2.23 -13.44
N PHE A 742 -12.31 1.69 -14.25
CA PHE A 742 -12.40 0.29 -14.70
C PHE A 742 -11.03 -0.39 -14.69
N MET A 743 -11.05 -1.72 -14.62
CA MET A 743 -9.87 -2.56 -14.66
C MET A 743 -10.10 -3.70 -15.65
N LEU A 744 -9.14 -3.93 -16.52
CA LEU A 744 -9.07 -5.11 -17.37
C LEU A 744 -7.97 -6.03 -16.84
N ILE A 745 -8.31 -7.25 -16.50
CA ILE A 745 -7.39 -8.32 -16.11
C ILE A 745 -7.28 -9.31 -17.28
N VAL A 746 -6.06 -9.54 -17.76
CA VAL A 746 -5.74 -10.55 -18.75
C VAL A 746 -5.03 -11.69 -18.04
N ASP A 747 -5.79 -12.74 -17.69
CA ASP A 747 -5.22 -13.96 -17.14
C ASP A 747 -4.69 -14.85 -18.27
N GLU A 748 -3.58 -15.55 -18.09
CA GLU A 748 -2.89 -16.34 -19.12
C GLU A 748 -2.46 -15.52 -20.37
N ALA A 749 -1.92 -14.31 -20.16
CA ALA A 749 -1.58 -13.38 -21.24
C ALA A 749 -0.55 -13.95 -22.25
N TRP A 750 0.27 -14.92 -21.86
CA TRP A 750 1.24 -15.57 -22.74
C TRP A 750 0.57 -16.22 -23.97
N LEU A 751 -0.67 -16.72 -23.85
CA LEU A 751 -1.45 -17.25 -24.96
C LEU A 751 -1.88 -16.17 -25.95
N ILE A 752 -1.95 -14.93 -25.52
CA ILE A 752 -2.51 -13.80 -26.26
C ILE A 752 -1.43 -12.87 -26.81
N LEU A 753 -0.29 -12.79 -26.10
CA LEU A 753 0.78 -11.82 -26.40
C LEU A 753 1.43 -12.03 -27.78
N ASP A 754 1.45 -13.24 -28.32
CA ASP A 754 2.13 -13.52 -29.59
C ASP A 754 1.41 -12.85 -30.77
N PHE A 755 0.10 -12.67 -30.71
CA PHE A 755 -0.70 -12.09 -31.81
C PHE A 755 -1.42 -10.77 -31.43
N ALA A 756 -1.67 -10.49 -30.13
CA ALA A 756 -2.38 -9.30 -29.69
C ALA A 756 -1.50 -8.26 -28.97
N ALA A 757 -0.16 -8.47 -28.88
CA ALA A 757 0.74 -7.60 -28.13
C ALA A 757 0.68 -6.12 -28.54
N SER A 758 0.61 -5.82 -29.84
CA SER A 758 0.52 -4.43 -30.33
C SER A 758 -0.78 -3.74 -29.91
N PHE A 759 -1.86 -4.49 -29.78
CA PHE A 759 -3.15 -4.01 -29.32
C PHE A 759 -3.14 -3.72 -27.81
N LEU A 760 -2.65 -4.68 -27.03
CA LEU A 760 -2.50 -4.52 -25.60
C LEU A 760 -1.51 -3.39 -25.24
N GLU A 761 -0.44 -3.22 -26.03
CA GLU A 761 0.48 -2.09 -25.88
C GLU A 761 -0.24 -0.75 -26.06
N ARG A 762 -1.01 -0.60 -27.15
CA ARG A 762 -1.78 0.62 -27.40
C ARG A 762 -2.77 0.88 -26.26
N PHE A 763 -3.49 -0.16 -25.83
CA PHE A 763 -4.40 -0.08 -24.70
C PHE A 763 -3.65 0.31 -23.42
N ALA A 764 -2.53 -0.32 -23.08
CA ALA A 764 -1.72 -0.02 -21.91
C ALA A 764 -1.26 1.45 -21.85
N ARG A 765 -0.90 2.02 -23.02
CA ARG A 765 -0.46 3.42 -23.13
C ARG A 765 -1.60 4.43 -22.98
N THR A 766 -2.84 4.04 -23.35
CA THR A 766 -3.98 4.96 -23.43
C THR A 766 -4.97 4.78 -22.30
N VAL A 767 -5.11 3.60 -21.71
CA VAL A 767 -6.14 3.24 -20.71
C VAL A 767 -6.22 4.20 -19.53
N ARG A 768 -5.10 4.76 -19.09
CA ARG A 768 -5.05 5.77 -18.03
C ARG A 768 -5.89 7.01 -18.33
N LYS A 769 -5.94 7.46 -19.62
CA LYS A 769 -6.72 8.63 -20.04
C LYS A 769 -8.21 8.44 -19.77
N TYR A 770 -8.65 7.19 -19.70
CA TYR A 770 -10.04 6.80 -19.51
C TYR A 770 -10.34 6.33 -18.07
N GLY A 771 -9.42 6.58 -17.13
CA GLY A 771 -9.56 6.15 -15.73
C GLY A 771 -9.38 4.64 -15.54
N GLY A 772 -8.81 3.95 -16.51
CA GLY A 772 -8.65 2.50 -16.51
C GLY A 772 -7.29 2.01 -16.04
N SER A 773 -7.23 0.73 -15.68
CA SER A 773 -6.05 -0.06 -15.34
C SER A 773 -6.02 -1.33 -16.18
N LEU A 774 -4.84 -1.71 -16.65
CA LEU A 774 -4.57 -2.99 -17.30
C LEU A 774 -3.72 -3.86 -16.38
N GLY A 775 -4.23 -5.02 -16.00
CA GLY A 775 -3.49 -6.08 -15.32
C GLY A 775 -3.15 -7.20 -16.29
N VAL A 776 -1.86 -7.48 -16.49
CA VAL A 776 -1.39 -8.53 -17.39
C VAL A 776 -0.70 -9.62 -16.57
N CYS A 777 -1.13 -10.87 -16.75
CA CYS A 777 -0.60 -11.99 -16.02
C CYS A 777 0.12 -12.97 -16.92
N THR A 778 1.34 -13.33 -16.57
CA THR A 778 2.18 -14.27 -17.31
C THR A 778 2.83 -15.29 -16.39
N GLN A 779 3.26 -16.40 -16.97
CA GLN A 779 3.92 -17.47 -16.22
C GLN A 779 5.40 -17.18 -15.97
N ASP A 780 6.05 -16.43 -16.85
CA ASP A 780 7.47 -16.11 -16.77
C ASP A 780 7.80 -14.71 -17.33
N LEU A 781 9.00 -14.24 -17.04
CA LEU A 781 9.52 -12.96 -17.54
C LEU A 781 9.91 -13.05 -19.04
N THR A 782 10.21 -14.24 -19.56
CA THR A 782 10.69 -14.43 -20.93
C THR A 782 9.62 -14.11 -21.96
N SER A 783 8.33 -14.23 -21.58
CA SER A 783 7.19 -13.80 -22.39
C SER A 783 7.27 -12.31 -22.76
N PHE A 784 8.03 -11.50 -22.04
CA PHE A 784 8.24 -10.07 -22.32
C PHE A 784 9.62 -9.73 -22.89
N SER A 785 10.59 -10.63 -22.86
CA SER A 785 12.03 -10.31 -23.02
C SER A 785 12.70 -10.76 -24.35
N ASN A 786 12.02 -11.48 -25.23
CA ASN A 786 12.65 -12.03 -26.44
C ASN A 786 12.75 -11.00 -27.57
N LEU A 787 13.98 -10.84 -28.09
CA LEU A 787 14.52 -9.71 -28.84
C LEU A 787 14.25 -9.66 -30.36
N CYS A 788 13.31 -10.38 -30.95
CA CYS A 788 13.06 -10.38 -32.40
C CYS A 788 11.65 -9.94 -32.81
N GLY A 789 11.56 -8.91 -33.62
CA GLY A 789 10.42 -8.49 -34.44
C GLY A 789 9.20 -7.92 -33.66
N THR A 790 8.14 -8.69 -33.52
CA THR A 790 6.85 -8.34 -32.86
C THR A 790 6.98 -8.10 -31.33
N ARG A 791 8.11 -8.33 -30.76
CA ARG A 791 8.38 -8.37 -29.30
C ARG A 791 8.73 -7.00 -28.68
N LYS A 792 8.84 -5.92 -29.48
CA LYS A 792 8.93 -4.55 -28.94
C LYS A 792 7.67 -4.17 -28.15
N SER A 793 6.53 -4.64 -28.61
CA SER A 793 5.24 -4.37 -27.94
C SER A 793 5.11 -5.08 -26.61
N GLN A 794 5.68 -6.29 -26.47
CA GLN A 794 5.69 -7.04 -25.21
C GLN A 794 6.57 -6.34 -24.15
N ALA A 795 7.77 -5.90 -24.52
CA ALA A 795 8.63 -5.11 -23.67
C ALA A 795 7.99 -3.77 -23.25
N ALA A 796 7.29 -3.11 -24.18
CA ALA A 796 6.57 -1.88 -23.90
C ALA A 796 5.42 -2.05 -22.90
N ILE A 797 4.72 -3.19 -22.89
CA ILE A 797 3.69 -3.51 -21.88
C ILE A 797 4.35 -3.60 -20.48
N LEU A 798 5.48 -4.27 -20.36
CA LEU A 798 6.24 -4.37 -19.10
C LEU A 798 6.69 -2.98 -18.60
N GLU A 799 7.17 -2.12 -19.51
CA GLU A 799 7.56 -0.75 -19.19
C GLU A 799 6.37 0.13 -18.80
N CYS A 800 5.21 -0.08 -19.42
CA CYS A 800 3.97 0.63 -19.12
C CYS A 800 3.33 0.20 -17.78
N ALA A 801 3.82 -0.84 -17.11
CA ALA A 801 3.28 -1.26 -15.82
C ALA A 801 4.03 -0.57 -14.67
N THR A 802 3.30 0.25 -13.91
CA THR A 802 3.84 0.89 -12.70
C THR A 802 4.08 -0.13 -11.58
N TRP A 803 3.21 -1.12 -11.46
CA TRP A 803 3.27 -2.14 -10.42
C TRP A 803 3.66 -3.50 -11.00
N LYS A 804 4.59 -4.19 -10.35
CA LYS A 804 5.04 -5.53 -10.69
C LYS A 804 4.85 -6.43 -9.48
N LEU A 805 4.01 -7.43 -9.63
CA LEU A 805 3.69 -8.44 -8.63
C LEU A 805 4.36 -9.75 -9.04
N ILE A 806 5.31 -10.20 -8.24
CA ILE A 806 6.09 -11.40 -8.53
C ILE A 806 5.83 -12.42 -7.43
N LEU A 807 5.29 -13.57 -7.81
CA LEU A 807 5.06 -14.70 -6.93
C LEU A 807 6.28 -15.64 -6.94
N GLN A 808 6.21 -16.74 -6.23
CA GLN A 808 7.28 -17.75 -6.22
C GLN A 808 7.63 -18.18 -7.65
N GLN A 809 8.92 -18.26 -7.96
CA GLN A 809 9.41 -18.60 -9.30
C GLN A 809 9.99 -20.02 -9.35
N THR A 810 9.99 -20.60 -10.57
CA THR A 810 10.73 -21.82 -10.89
C THR A 810 12.22 -21.53 -11.10
N ALA A 811 13.05 -22.57 -11.20
CA ALA A 811 14.47 -22.40 -11.48
C ALA A 811 14.73 -21.68 -12.82
N ASP A 812 13.96 -22.00 -13.86
CA ASP A 812 14.05 -21.35 -15.17
C ASP A 812 13.60 -19.87 -15.11
N GLY A 813 12.51 -19.60 -14.39
CA GLY A 813 12.06 -18.23 -14.10
C GLY A 813 13.13 -17.42 -13.38
N MET A 814 13.82 -17.98 -12.40
CA MET A 814 14.92 -17.32 -11.70
C MET A 814 16.12 -17.02 -12.60
N ALA A 815 16.42 -17.90 -13.57
CA ALA A 815 17.45 -17.64 -14.57
C ALA A 815 17.10 -16.41 -15.43
N ALA A 816 15.83 -16.28 -15.83
CA ALA A 816 15.36 -15.10 -16.60
C ALA A 816 15.48 -13.81 -15.78
N PHE A 817 15.10 -13.81 -14.50
CA PHE A 817 15.27 -12.63 -13.62
C PHE A 817 16.74 -12.27 -13.42
N SER A 818 17.62 -13.25 -13.28
CA SER A 818 19.07 -13.04 -13.13
C SER A 818 19.73 -12.45 -14.37
N ALA A 819 19.21 -12.77 -15.55
CA ALA A 819 19.68 -12.22 -16.83
C ALA A 819 19.18 -10.79 -17.11
N SER A 820 18.16 -10.32 -16.40
CA SER A 820 17.56 -9.00 -16.59
C SER A 820 18.22 -7.96 -15.70
N ASP A 821 18.87 -6.94 -16.29
CA ASP A 821 19.53 -5.86 -15.54
C ASP A 821 18.55 -5.10 -14.61
N SER A 822 17.31 -4.95 -15.01
CA SER A 822 16.28 -4.26 -14.20
C SER A 822 15.94 -4.99 -12.91
N TYR A 823 16.07 -6.31 -12.87
CA TYR A 823 15.72 -7.13 -11.72
C TYR A 823 16.91 -7.72 -10.96
N LYS A 824 18.12 -7.61 -11.49
CA LYS A 824 19.33 -8.21 -10.94
C LYS A 824 19.54 -7.91 -9.44
N LYS A 825 19.27 -6.67 -9.03
CA LYS A 825 19.32 -6.25 -7.61
C LYS A 825 18.24 -6.91 -6.73
N HIS A 826 17.14 -7.39 -7.31
CA HIS A 826 16.01 -8.00 -6.60
C HIS A 826 16.06 -9.53 -6.61
N VAL A 827 17.00 -10.16 -7.33
CA VAL A 827 17.11 -11.62 -7.44
C VAL A 827 17.14 -12.34 -6.09
N PRO A 828 17.92 -11.90 -5.09
CA PRO A 828 17.91 -12.56 -3.77
C PRO A 828 16.53 -12.49 -3.10
N LEU A 829 15.83 -11.36 -3.24
CA LEU A 829 14.49 -11.20 -2.67
C LEU A 829 13.45 -12.07 -3.40
N ILE A 830 13.51 -12.14 -4.75
CA ILE A 830 12.63 -13.00 -5.55
C ILE A 830 12.86 -14.47 -5.21
N ALA A 831 14.12 -14.89 -5.07
CA ALA A 831 14.47 -16.27 -4.67
C ALA A 831 13.94 -16.65 -3.28
N SER A 832 13.77 -15.69 -2.40
CA SER A 832 13.26 -15.90 -1.04
C SER A 832 11.73 -16.02 -0.96
N ILE A 833 10.97 -15.74 -2.05
CA ILE A 833 9.50 -15.82 -2.08
C ILE A 833 9.04 -17.26 -1.93
N ARG A 834 8.07 -17.47 -1.05
CA ARG A 834 7.57 -18.80 -0.71
C ARG A 834 6.09 -18.97 -1.01
N LYS A 835 5.72 -20.19 -1.27
CA LYS A 835 4.35 -20.68 -1.16
C LYS A 835 4.19 -21.41 0.17
N CYS A 836 3.16 -21.08 0.93
CA CYS A 836 2.89 -21.79 2.18
C CYS A 836 2.45 -23.22 1.88
N SER A 837 3.08 -24.22 2.53
CA SER A 837 2.81 -25.65 2.33
C SER A 837 1.38 -26.07 2.70
N GLN A 838 0.65 -25.24 3.45
CA GLN A 838 -0.72 -25.53 3.92
C GLN A 838 -1.77 -24.60 3.31
N ASN A 839 -1.47 -23.92 2.22
CA ASN A 839 -2.34 -22.91 1.57
C ASN A 839 -2.83 -21.79 2.50
N LYS A 840 -2.09 -21.48 3.57
CA LYS A 840 -2.45 -20.45 4.54
C LYS A 840 -2.23 -19.03 4.02
N PHE A 841 -1.29 -18.85 3.10
CA PHE A 841 -1.00 -17.60 2.40
C PHE A 841 -0.21 -17.83 1.11
N SER A 842 -0.16 -16.84 0.24
CA SER A 842 0.81 -16.72 -0.85
C SER A 842 1.68 -15.50 -0.64
N GLU A 843 3.01 -15.63 -0.78
CA GLU A 843 3.89 -14.46 -0.79
C GLU A 843 3.93 -13.83 -2.18
N VAL A 844 3.86 -12.51 -2.20
CA VAL A 844 3.89 -11.69 -3.41
C VAL A 844 4.89 -10.57 -3.19
N MET A 845 5.93 -10.49 -4.01
CA MET A 845 6.76 -9.30 -4.07
C MET A 845 6.02 -8.23 -4.87
N ILE A 846 5.76 -7.10 -4.26
CA ILE A 846 5.17 -5.93 -4.90
C ILE A 846 6.31 -4.93 -5.11
N ASN A 847 6.57 -4.60 -6.37
CA ASN A 847 7.64 -3.71 -6.77
C ASN A 847 7.11 -2.54 -7.60
N THR A 848 7.61 -1.36 -7.32
CA THR A 848 7.40 -0.12 -8.07
C THR A 848 8.65 0.76 -7.91
N ASP A 849 8.75 1.85 -8.66
CA ASP A 849 9.92 2.75 -8.62
C ASP A 849 10.19 3.37 -7.23
N GLY A 850 9.17 3.45 -6.37
CA GLY A 850 9.29 4.03 -5.03
C GLY A 850 9.26 3.04 -3.87
N ALA A 851 8.97 1.76 -4.09
CA ALA A 851 8.87 0.77 -3.01
C ALA A 851 9.05 -0.67 -3.52
N THR A 852 9.65 -1.50 -2.69
CA THR A 852 9.72 -2.95 -2.89
C THR A 852 9.40 -3.62 -1.56
N VAL A 853 8.40 -4.51 -1.54
CA VAL A 853 7.97 -5.23 -0.35
C VAL A 853 7.54 -6.64 -0.71
N VAL A 854 7.71 -7.58 0.21
CA VAL A 854 7.08 -8.89 0.12
C VAL A 854 5.90 -8.93 1.09
N GLY A 855 4.71 -9.09 0.53
CA GLY A 855 3.47 -9.22 1.28
C GLY A 855 2.95 -10.64 1.23
N ARG A 856 2.31 -11.07 2.31
CA ARG A 856 1.57 -12.33 2.43
C ARG A 856 0.11 -12.05 2.21
N LEU A 857 -0.46 -12.65 1.19
CA LEU A 857 -1.90 -12.64 0.98
C LEU A 857 -2.50 -13.80 1.79
N ALA A 858 -3.05 -13.47 2.95
CA ALA A 858 -3.79 -14.39 3.81
C ALA A 858 -5.27 -14.07 3.75
N THR A 859 -6.11 -15.10 3.56
CA THR A 859 -7.56 -14.92 3.40
C THR A 859 -8.33 -15.72 4.44
N ASP A 860 -9.51 -15.23 4.79
CA ASP A 860 -10.47 -15.95 5.62
C ASP A 860 -11.03 -17.20 4.91
N ALA A 861 -11.62 -18.09 5.69
CA ALA A 861 -12.13 -19.36 5.18
C ALA A 861 -13.23 -19.20 4.12
N TYR A 862 -14.06 -18.16 4.21
CA TYR A 862 -15.12 -17.89 3.23
C TYR A 862 -14.52 -17.45 1.89
N SER A 863 -13.63 -16.47 1.91
CA SER A 863 -12.91 -16.02 0.70
C SER A 863 -12.10 -17.15 0.07
N THR A 864 -11.44 -17.99 0.89
CA THR A 864 -10.69 -19.15 0.40
C THR A 864 -11.59 -20.15 -0.32
N ALA A 865 -12.76 -20.47 0.24
CA ALA A 865 -13.74 -21.34 -0.40
C ALA A 865 -14.29 -20.75 -1.72
N MET A 866 -14.52 -19.44 -1.76
CA MET A 866 -15.01 -18.73 -2.94
C MET A 866 -13.96 -18.72 -4.07
N PHE A 867 -12.68 -18.51 -3.73
CA PHE A 867 -11.59 -18.40 -4.72
C PHE A 867 -11.02 -19.77 -5.13
N SER A 868 -11.47 -20.86 -4.51
CA SER A 868 -10.97 -22.18 -4.84
C SER A 868 -11.25 -22.55 -6.30
N THR A 869 -10.21 -22.99 -6.98
CA THR A 869 -10.26 -23.55 -8.35
C THR A 869 -10.13 -25.08 -8.35
N GLU A 870 -10.18 -25.71 -7.15
CA GLU A 870 -10.11 -27.17 -7.05
C GLU A 870 -11.39 -27.83 -7.59
N ASP A 871 -11.23 -28.84 -8.43
CA ASP A 871 -12.34 -29.57 -9.05
C ASP A 871 -13.27 -30.23 -8.01
N THR A 872 -12.72 -30.70 -6.92
CA THR A 872 -13.48 -31.27 -5.77
C THR A 872 -14.40 -30.25 -5.12
N ASP A 873 -13.93 -29.01 -4.95
CA ASP A 873 -14.68 -27.93 -4.33
C ASP A 873 -15.80 -27.44 -5.27
N PHE A 874 -15.47 -27.37 -6.56
CA PHE A 874 -16.47 -27.02 -7.59
C PHE A 874 -17.61 -28.04 -7.64
N LYS A 875 -17.30 -29.35 -7.61
CA LYS A 875 -18.31 -30.41 -7.55
C LYS A 875 -19.15 -30.33 -6.28
N PHE A 876 -18.53 -30.03 -5.14
CA PHE A 876 -19.21 -29.85 -3.87
C PHE A 876 -20.21 -28.68 -3.92
N LEU A 877 -19.78 -27.51 -4.44
CA LEU A 877 -20.66 -26.35 -4.57
C LEU A 877 -21.84 -26.64 -5.48
N MET A 878 -21.62 -27.28 -6.65
CA MET A 878 -22.70 -27.66 -7.57
C MET A 878 -23.68 -28.65 -6.92
N GLN A 879 -23.19 -29.61 -6.13
CA GLN A 879 -24.03 -30.53 -5.41
C GLN A 879 -24.92 -29.79 -4.41
N LYS A 880 -24.34 -28.87 -3.62
CA LYS A 880 -25.11 -28.11 -2.63
C LYS A 880 -26.16 -27.18 -3.26
N GLU A 881 -25.85 -26.58 -4.38
CA GLU A 881 -26.82 -25.79 -5.17
C GLU A 881 -27.98 -26.67 -5.67
N ARG A 882 -27.70 -27.90 -6.13
CA ARG A 882 -28.74 -28.89 -6.55
C ARG A 882 -29.60 -29.37 -5.37
N GLU A 883 -29.05 -29.42 -4.15
CA GLU A 883 -29.76 -29.71 -2.91
C GLU A 883 -30.68 -28.54 -2.46
N GLY A 884 -30.66 -27.41 -3.20
CA GLY A 884 -31.52 -26.24 -2.96
C GLY A 884 -30.93 -25.16 -2.05
N LEU A 885 -29.63 -25.26 -1.69
CA LEU A 885 -28.98 -24.21 -0.93
C LEU A 885 -28.69 -23.00 -1.84
N SER A 886 -28.80 -21.81 -1.28
CA SER A 886 -28.33 -20.59 -1.94
C SER A 886 -26.81 -20.65 -2.16
N LYS A 887 -26.28 -19.85 -3.08
CA LYS A 887 -24.83 -19.77 -3.34
C LYS A 887 -24.04 -19.43 -2.09
N HIS A 888 -24.55 -18.50 -1.31
CA HIS A 888 -23.94 -18.12 -0.03
C HIS A 888 -23.88 -19.30 0.93
N GLU A 889 -24.99 -20.05 1.11
CA GLU A 889 -25.04 -21.20 2.01
C GLU A 889 -24.13 -22.34 1.52
N ALA A 890 -24.01 -22.54 0.22
CA ALA A 890 -23.09 -23.53 -0.35
C ALA A 890 -21.63 -23.17 -0.06
N ILE A 891 -21.24 -21.90 -0.24
CA ILE A 891 -19.87 -21.43 0.09
C ILE A 891 -19.63 -21.49 1.60
N MET A 892 -20.61 -21.15 2.43
CA MET A 892 -20.56 -21.32 3.89
C MET A 892 -20.34 -22.79 4.30
N ALA A 893 -20.99 -23.71 3.61
CA ALA A 893 -20.77 -25.14 3.84
C ALA A 893 -19.36 -25.58 3.45
N LEU A 894 -18.84 -25.10 2.30
CA LEU A 894 -17.50 -25.41 1.84
C LEU A 894 -16.41 -24.77 2.72
N SER A 895 -16.65 -23.57 3.24
CA SER A 895 -15.67 -22.84 4.06
C SER A 895 -15.24 -23.59 5.31
N LYS A 896 -16.07 -24.50 5.83
CA LYS A 896 -15.73 -25.38 6.96
C LYS A 896 -14.49 -26.26 6.68
N LYS A 897 -14.19 -26.53 5.41
CA LYS A 897 -12.94 -27.23 4.99
C LYS A 897 -11.71 -26.37 5.27
N TYR A 898 -11.83 -25.06 5.20
CA TYR A 898 -10.72 -24.09 5.25
C TYR A 898 -10.55 -23.40 6.61
N GLY A 899 -11.56 -23.50 7.48
CA GLY A 899 -11.50 -22.93 8.82
C GLY A 899 -12.87 -22.60 9.41
N THR A 900 -12.86 -22.07 10.62
CA THR A 900 -14.08 -21.65 11.31
C THR A 900 -14.42 -20.21 10.96
N LEU A 901 -15.66 -19.95 10.60
CA LEU A 901 -16.16 -18.59 10.42
C LEU A 901 -16.81 -18.10 11.71
N PRO A 902 -16.68 -16.81 12.04
CA PRO A 902 -17.39 -16.22 13.15
C PRO A 902 -18.90 -16.16 12.84
N ASP A 903 -19.71 -16.27 13.87
CA ASP A 903 -21.14 -15.95 13.79
C ASP A 903 -21.28 -14.43 13.76
N LEU A 904 -21.31 -13.85 12.57
CA LEU A 904 -21.52 -12.42 12.39
C LEU A 904 -23.01 -12.13 12.55
N ALA A 905 -23.37 -11.33 13.55
CA ALA A 905 -24.71 -10.80 13.69
C ALA A 905 -25.16 -10.18 12.35
N PRO A 906 -26.47 -10.33 11.96
CA PRO A 906 -26.95 -9.85 10.67
C PRO A 906 -26.54 -8.38 10.47
N ILE A 907 -25.84 -8.12 9.39
CA ILE A 907 -25.32 -6.80 9.04
C ILE A 907 -26.54 -5.90 8.81
N ARG A 908 -26.94 -5.16 9.83
CA ARG A 908 -27.93 -4.11 9.66
C ARG A 908 -27.31 -3.07 8.73
N ASN A 909 -28.02 -2.76 7.64
CA ASN A 909 -27.66 -1.74 6.65
C ASN A 909 -27.07 -0.51 7.37
N ARG A 910 -25.77 -0.34 7.35
CA ARG A 910 -25.04 0.82 7.89
C ARG A 910 -25.22 2.09 7.05
N SER A 911 -25.91 2.00 5.92
CA SER A 911 -26.18 3.13 5.01
C SER A 911 -27.09 4.23 5.59
N LEU A 912 -27.57 4.12 6.83
CA LEU A 912 -28.49 5.09 7.46
C LEU A 912 -27.89 5.91 8.61
N ARG A 913 -26.56 5.95 8.79
CA ARG A 913 -25.93 6.76 9.86
C ARG A 913 -25.05 7.92 9.40
N VAL A 914 -25.17 8.38 8.15
CA VAL A 914 -24.39 9.52 7.66
C VAL A 914 -25.23 10.82 7.48
N ASN A 915 -26.42 10.89 8.04
CA ASN A 915 -27.13 12.17 8.10
C ASN A 915 -27.44 12.50 9.54
N ASN A 916 -26.47 13.00 10.28
CA ASN A 916 -26.63 13.90 11.43
C ASN A 916 -25.26 14.07 12.11
N ILE A 917 -24.41 14.92 11.57
CA ILE A 917 -23.52 15.84 12.31
C ILE A 917 -23.10 16.94 11.30
#